data_4714ec6956505b3d833ddab56a269aba
#
_entry.id   4714ec6956505b3d833ddab56a269aba
#
_cell.length_a   1.000
_cell.length_b   1.000
_cell.length_c   1.000
_cell.angle_alpha   90.00
_cell.angle_beta   90.00
_cell.angle_gamma   90.00
#
_symmetry.space_group_name_H-M   'P 1'
#
loop_
_entity.id
_entity.type
_entity.pdbx_description
1 polymer ?
#
loop_
_entity_poly.entity_id
_entity_poly.type
_entity_poly.pdbx_seq_one_letter_code
_entity_poly.pdbx_strand_id
1 'polypeptide(L)'
;MRPAPNSQYNKGVTPFLADPNPADTPLTDEQRAIVAHDGGPALVFAVAGAGKTTAMTYRIERLVRENVFPARAILATSFSKASVQDIKVALTRWPHCAPVQVQTLHAVGWGLLRLAQRAGHLPELNLSSEEDSSESQLLGRVLSRAWREKVSYAPELDDLDRQDFLTYVGVMKANLWYADLEAASLPPAARAQAAQAPAPPGFPWYRDLYGLYERIRTSERVLTFDDMLLSGWEALHRFPDVLAEARRRFRCVLVDEFQDVNRVQSEMLDLLTAPDRNYMGIGDDDQTIYEWRGADPGLILSFAQRYGAARYFIRDNFRSHAAPLALANRVIERNVKREPKRLSLTRGFGGDVQVHTEDSPEAQGRHVAKIIQEALASGQEAGKIAVLVRLYAQTPYLEQGLLEAEVPYRVVGSSPFYARPEVLTLLDYLRLAQRERGAVVPDWEMRWARISNKPTRYLSRVASEAIAWSVKRGASFAEALAEAAKSASDHLGSRLLDLADTLTWLAGALDTLPAGTALTLLDHKIGYADYLRRSSGFPETGAARAASVEAFLRYAQGKPTASALLAHLDDLAARGVGQNRAAGADSVSLLTVFRAKGLQWPVVFVPDCNQGILPYGGPDEIEEERRLFYVALTRTQSCLHLHMVRTEPPSQFLVEADWRQTLEAVRQVHSLIAAEPSAWQTSDVLALARHTPALGLERYFTTWWDAPPERIQAAAARVHALLDAADRQNLSGPLGLTSAHRVAWAALLPAPPTDPDLFPDLADHAPKAPEPSASPTRTLFRPGGVHVGGQVHHPQHGVGVVLAVRGDRLSPRLEIQFARGKPVVLPAKFVEMVGA
;
A
#
# COMPACT_ATOMS: atom_id res chain seq x y z
N MET A 1 23.60 -31.69 -36.11
CA MET A 1 24.14 -31.80 -34.75
C MET A 1 24.23 -30.43 -34.12
N ARG A 2 23.28 -30.08 -33.27
CA ARG A 2 23.31 -28.89 -32.41
C ARG A 2 23.57 -29.39 -30.98
N PRO A 3 24.40 -28.74 -30.15
CA PRO A 3 24.65 -29.20 -28.80
C PRO A 3 23.43 -28.88 -27.89
N ALA A 4 23.12 -29.84 -27.03
CA ALA A 4 22.08 -29.73 -26.02
C ALA A 4 22.40 -28.69 -24.97
N PRO A 5 21.44 -27.99 -24.37
CA PRO A 5 21.68 -27.06 -23.25
C PRO A 5 21.99 -27.86 -21.97
N ASN A 6 23.03 -27.42 -21.29
CA ASN A 6 23.53 -27.96 -20.02
C ASN A 6 22.47 -27.96 -18.92
N SER A 7 22.03 -29.15 -18.54
CA SER A 7 21.21 -29.41 -17.36
C SER A 7 22.09 -29.51 -16.08
N GLN A 8 22.66 -28.40 -15.65
CA GLN A 8 23.44 -28.36 -14.36
C GLN A 8 22.98 -27.32 -13.34
N TYR A 9 21.75 -26.85 -13.42
CA TYR A 9 21.19 -25.92 -12.43
C TYR A 9 20.04 -26.54 -11.60
N ASN A 10 20.18 -27.80 -11.20
CA ASN A 10 19.17 -28.41 -10.32
C ASN A 10 19.82 -29.30 -9.26
N LYS A 11 20.65 -28.73 -8.38
CA LYS A 11 21.02 -29.34 -7.07
C LYS A 11 21.21 -28.23 -6.08
N GLY A 12 20.25 -28.04 -5.18
CA GLY A 12 20.42 -27.19 -4.00
C GLY A 12 19.30 -26.20 -3.69
N VAL A 13 18.07 -26.48 -4.06
CA VAL A 13 16.94 -25.79 -3.41
C VAL A 13 16.61 -26.62 -2.17
N THR A 14 17.26 -26.31 -1.06
CA THR A 14 16.79 -26.78 0.25
C THR A 14 15.39 -26.19 0.49
N PRO A 15 14.38 -27.00 0.81
CA PRO A 15 13.04 -26.50 1.10
C PRO A 15 13.08 -25.80 2.48
N PHE A 16 13.18 -24.47 2.47
CA PHE A 16 13.13 -23.63 3.67
C PHE A 16 11.68 -23.44 4.19
N LEU A 17 10.79 -24.39 3.90
CA LEU A 17 9.41 -24.42 4.39
C LEU A 17 8.99 -25.83 4.82
N ALA A 18 9.89 -26.58 5.48
CA ALA A 18 9.47 -27.61 6.42
C ALA A 18 9.52 -26.95 7.79
N ASP A 19 8.38 -26.95 8.52
CA ASP A 19 8.24 -26.35 9.84
C ASP A 19 9.43 -26.66 10.76
N PRO A 20 10.31 -25.70 11.04
CA PRO A 20 11.26 -25.91 12.10
C PRO A 20 10.50 -25.93 13.42
N ASN A 21 10.85 -26.86 14.29
CA ASN A 21 10.39 -26.89 15.66
C ASN A 21 10.43 -25.47 16.25
N PRO A 22 9.36 -24.95 16.89
CA PRO A 22 9.28 -23.57 17.37
C PRO A 22 10.47 -23.11 18.23
N ALA A 23 11.17 -24.05 18.87
CA ALA A 23 12.39 -23.80 19.63
C ALA A 23 13.60 -23.47 18.75
N ASP A 24 13.56 -23.72 17.43
CA ASP A 24 14.75 -23.76 16.57
C ASP A 24 14.81 -22.62 15.52
N THR A 25 13.85 -21.68 15.53
CA THR A 25 13.95 -20.51 14.63
C THR A 25 14.94 -19.51 15.19
N PRO A 26 16.13 -19.33 14.61
CA PRO A 26 17.11 -18.41 15.12
C PRO A 26 16.65 -16.98 14.92
N LEU A 27 16.28 -16.31 16.02
CA LEU A 27 16.01 -14.88 15.99
C LEU A 27 17.28 -14.08 15.69
N THR A 28 17.17 -13.04 14.90
CA THR A 28 18.27 -12.08 14.71
C THR A 28 18.51 -11.27 15.99
N ASP A 29 19.66 -10.61 16.09
CA ASP A 29 19.96 -9.73 17.24
C ASP A 29 18.91 -8.62 17.38
N GLU A 30 18.48 -8.03 16.24
CA GLU A 30 17.43 -7.02 16.20
C GLU A 30 16.10 -7.57 16.73
N GLN A 31 15.72 -8.79 16.33
CA GLN A 31 14.51 -9.45 16.85
C GLN A 31 14.65 -9.82 18.33
N ARG A 32 15.82 -10.31 18.77
CA ARG A 32 16.10 -10.60 20.20
C ARG A 32 15.94 -9.37 21.08
N ALA A 33 16.42 -8.21 20.62
CA ALA A 33 16.25 -6.95 21.36
C ALA A 33 14.77 -6.57 21.56
N ILE A 34 13.93 -6.81 20.56
CA ILE A 34 12.47 -6.56 20.63
C ILE A 34 11.82 -7.56 21.59
N VAL A 35 12.20 -8.83 21.51
CA VAL A 35 11.70 -9.87 22.40
C VAL A 35 12.08 -9.57 23.85
N ALA A 36 13.24 -9.01 24.10
CA ALA A 36 13.74 -8.65 25.44
C ALA A 36 13.04 -7.41 26.05
N HIS A 37 12.28 -6.63 25.29
CA HIS A 37 11.60 -5.44 25.82
C HIS A 37 10.47 -5.82 26.79
N ASP A 38 10.53 -5.42 28.04
CA ASP A 38 9.57 -5.79 29.09
C ASP A 38 8.30 -4.94 29.04
N GLY A 39 8.39 -3.64 29.24
CA GLY A 39 7.24 -2.74 29.35
C GLY A 39 7.58 -1.31 28.97
N GLY A 40 6.55 -0.45 28.98
CA GLY A 40 6.63 0.91 28.49
C GLY A 40 6.40 1.01 26.98
N PRO A 41 6.43 2.24 26.43
CA PRO A 41 6.19 2.47 25.01
C PRO A 41 7.39 2.06 24.15
N ALA A 42 7.11 1.36 23.05
CA ALA A 42 8.13 0.94 22.09
C ALA A 42 7.61 1.06 20.65
N LEU A 43 8.49 1.41 19.74
CA LEU A 43 8.23 1.43 18.30
C LEU A 43 9.27 0.59 17.57
N VAL A 44 8.78 -0.28 16.71
CA VAL A 44 9.60 -1.14 15.86
C VAL A 44 9.41 -0.73 14.41
N PHE A 45 10.45 -0.21 13.79
CA PHE A 45 10.54 -0.02 12.35
C PHE A 45 11.04 -1.31 11.70
N ALA A 46 10.17 -1.98 10.98
CA ALA A 46 10.48 -3.29 10.40
C ALA A 46 10.24 -3.27 8.89
N VAL A 47 11.28 -3.47 8.10
CA VAL A 47 11.17 -3.47 6.65
C VAL A 47 10.29 -4.61 6.11
N ALA A 48 9.90 -4.54 4.85
CA ALA A 48 9.15 -5.60 4.18
C ALA A 48 9.86 -6.95 4.34
N GLY A 49 9.12 -8.02 4.66
CA GLY A 49 9.68 -9.37 4.79
C GLY A 49 10.65 -9.60 5.94
N ALA A 50 10.67 -8.73 6.96
CA ALA A 50 11.61 -8.78 8.08
C ALA A 50 11.20 -9.71 9.24
N GLY A 51 10.05 -10.39 9.16
CA GLY A 51 9.56 -11.25 10.24
C GLY A 51 8.98 -10.48 11.43
N LYS A 52 8.23 -9.38 11.18
CA LYS A 52 7.50 -8.59 12.19
C LYS A 52 6.69 -9.46 13.13
N THR A 53 5.82 -10.30 12.57
CA THR A 53 4.93 -11.20 13.30
C THR A 53 5.70 -12.20 14.14
N THR A 54 6.85 -12.68 13.65
CA THR A 54 7.75 -13.56 14.42
C THR A 54 8.26 -12.85 15.67
N ALA A 55 8.86 -11.66 15.54
CA ALA A 55 9.37 -10.92 16.69
C ALA A 55 8.26 -10.60 17.70
N MET A 56 7.07 -10.22 17.23
CA MET A 56 5.91 -9.94 18.08
C MET A 56 5.44 -11.17 18.85
N THR A 57 5.29 -12.31 18.18
CA THR A 57 4.77 -13.53 18.81
C THR A 57 5.75 -14.14 19.81
N TYR A 58 7.07 -14.12 19.52
CA TYR A 58 8.10 -14.51 20.49
C TYR A 58 8.15 -13.58 21.70
N ARG A 59 7.95 -12.25 21.51
CA ARG A 59 7.83 -11.32 22.63
C ARG A 59 6.62 -11.64 23.49
N ILE A 60 5.46 -11.90 22.90
CA ILE A 60 4.24 -12.30 23.64
C ILE A 60 4.51 -13.57 24.43
N GLU A 61 5.11 -14.58 23.82
CA GLU A 61 5.48 -15.84 24.49
C GLU A 61 6.33 -15.58 25.72
N ARG A 62 7.44 -14.81 25.57
CA ARG A 62 8.33 -14.50 26.67
C ARG A 62 7.61 -13.76 27.81
N LEU A 63 6.83 -12.73 27.49
CA LEU A 63 6.09 -11.94 28.47
C LEU A 63 5.13 -12.80 29.30
N VAL A 64 4.49 -13.80 28.68
CA VAL A 64 3.59 -14.74 29.35
C VAL A 64 4.40 -15.77 30.17
N ARG A 65 5.40 -16.39 29.58
CA ARG A 65 6.25 -17.42 30.24
C ARG A 65 6.95 -16.87 31.48
N GLU A 66 7.45 -15.65 31.42
CA GLU A 66 8.14 -14.99 32.53
C GLU A 66 7.19 -14.26 33.51
N ASN A 67 5.85 -14.39 33.29
CA ASN A 67 4.83 -13.74 34.12
C ASN A 67 4.94 -12.21 34.21
N VAL A 68 5.51 -11.54 33.19
CA VAL A 68 5.54 -10.07 33.11
C VAL A 68 4.13 -9.52 32.98
N PHE A 69 3.31 -10.16 32.10
CA PHE A 69 1.88 -9.88 31.98
C PHE A 69 1.09 -11.19 31.92
N PRO A 70 -0.07 -11.27 32.59
CA PRO A 70 -1.01 -12.37 32.40
C PRO A 70 -1.46 -12.47 30.93
N ALA A 71 -1.48 -13.66 30.34
CA ALA A 71 -1.82 -13.87 28.93
C ALA A 71 -3.14 -13.18 28.53
N ARG A 72 -4.18 -13.25 29.39
CA ARG A 72 -5.49 -12.60 29.17
C ARG A 72 -5.44 -11.06 29.21
N ALA A 73 -4.38 -10.46 29.72
CA ALA A 73 -4.20 -9.01 29.80
C ALA A 73 -3.34 -8.45 28.64
N ILE A 74 -2.92 -9.30 27.71
CA ILE A 74 -2.21 -8.92 26.50
C ILE A 74 -3.21 -8.84 25.35
N LEU A 75 -3.22 -7.71 24.65
CA LEU A 75 -3.90 -7.50 23.38
C LEU A 75 -2.88 -7.45 22.25
N ALA A 76 -2.98 -8.36 21.29
CA ALA A 76 -2.31 -8.29 20.01
C ALA A 76 -3.32 -7.91 18.95
N THR A 77 -3.07 -6.85 18.20
CA THR A 77 -4.03 -6.34 17.21
C THR A 77 -3.33 -6.02 15.90
N SER A 78 -4.09 -6.10 14.80
CA SER A 78 -3.64 -5.72 13.48
C SER A 78 -4.79 -5.11 12.68
N PHE A 79 -4.45 -4.45 11.57
CA PHE A 79 -5.41 -3.81 10.68
C PHE A 79 -6.35 -4.83 10.01
N SER A 80 -5.85 -5.99 9.56
CA SER A 80 -6.61 -6.96 8.77
C SER A 80 -7.03 -8.21 9.54
N LYS A 81 -8.17 -8.80 9.15
CA LYS A 81 -8.61 -10.12 9.66
C LYS A 81 -7.58 -11.21 9.33
N ALA A 82 -6.91 -11.14 8.18
CA ALA A 82 -5.89 -12.09 7.76
C ALA A 82 -4.67 -12.05 8.70
N SER A 83 -4.11 -10.85 8.94
CA SER A 83 -2.97 -10.68 9.86
C SER A 83 -3.31 -11.13 11.28
N VAL A 84 -4.53 -10.86 11.75
CA VAL A 84 -5.01 -11.38 13.06
C VAL A 84 -5.02 -12.90 13.06
N GLN A 85 -5.45 -13.54 11.97
CA GLN A 85 -5.44 -15.00 11.87
C GLN A 85 -4.01 -15.56 11.85
N ASP A 86 -3.09 -14.91 11.16
CA ASP A 86 -1.68 -15.31 11.12
C ASP A 86 -1.04 -15.23 12.52
N ILE A 87 -1.33 -14.17 13.29
CA ILE A 87 -0.88 -14.04 14.68
C ILE A 87 -1.45 -15.15 15.53
N LYS A 88 -2.76 -15.45 15.40
CA LYS A 88 -3.41 -16.55 16.14
C LYS A 88 -2.73 -17.89 15.83
N VAL A 89 -2.55 -18.20 14.54
CA VAL A 89 -1.87 -19.43 14.11
C VAL A 89 -0.45 -19.50 14.67
N ALA A 90 0.30 -18.42 14.60
CA ALA A 90 1.65 -18.38 15.15
C ALA A 90 1.70 -18.64 16.66
N LEU A 91 0.73 -18.12 17.41
CA LEU A 91 0.64 -18.33 18.87
C LEU A 91 0.19 -19.73 19.28
N THR A 92 -0.44 -20.53 18.39
CA THR A 92 -0.84 -21.92 18.71
C THR A 92 0.35 -22.81 19.09
N ARG A 93 1.56 -22.43 18.70
CA ARG A 93 2.81 -23.11 19.06
C ARG A 93 3.04 -23.15 20.57
N TRP A 94 2.47 -22.20 21.31
CA TRP A 94 2.66 -22.05 22.76
C TRP A 94 1.31 -22.13 23.48
N PRO A 95 0.93 -23.29 24.06
CA PRO A 95 -0.38 -23.46 24.70
C PRO A 95 -0.67 -22.46 25.82
N HIS A 96 0.37 -21.97 26.54
CA HIS A 96 0.22 -20.97 27.59
C HIS A 96 -0.15 -19.58 27.05
N CYS A 97 0.00 -19.33 25.75
CA CYS A 97 -0.43 -18.11 25.07
C CYS A 97 -1.90 -18.17 24.59
N ALA A 98 -2.59 -19.30 24.70
CA ALA A 98 -3.99 -19.43 24.26
C ALA A 98 -4.95 -18.35 24.80
N PRO A 99 -4.81 -17.82 26.04
CA PRO A 99 -5.67 -16.76 26.56
C PRO A 99 -5.35 -15.34 26.05
N VAL A 100 -4.29 -15.16 25.24
CA VAL A 100 -3.93 -13.85 24.65
C VAL A 100 -5.06 -13.38 23.73
N GLN A 101 -5.43 -12.11 23.86
CA GLN A 101 -6.51 -11.53 23.07
C GLN A 101 -5.94 -11.08 21.72
N VAL A 102 -6.28 -11.81 20.64
CA VAL A 102 -5.84 -11.48 19.27
C VAL A 102 -7.06 -11.11 18.44
N GLN A 103 -7.17 -9.81 18.07
CA GLN A 103 -8.36 -9.30 17.37
C GLN A 103 -8.04 -7.99 16.61
N THR A 104 -8.92 -7.59 15.68
CA THR A 104 -8.80 -6.30 14.99
C THR A 104 -9.21 -5.15 15.91
N LEU A 105 -8.79 -3.92 15.61
CA LEU A 105 -9.22 -2.73 16.36
C LEU A 105 -10.73 -2.50 16.30
N HIS A 106 -11.40 -2.86 15.21
CA HIS A 106 -12.86 -2.85 15.11
C HIS A 106 -13.51 -3.80 16.13
N ALA A 107 -12.97 -5.01 16.26
CA ALA A 107 -13.46 -5.95 17.27
C ALA A 107 -13.20 -5.47 18.72
N VAL A 108 -12.11 -4.73 18.93
CA VAL A 108 -11.86 -4.04 20.22
C VAL A 108 -12.95 -2.99 20.46
N GLY A 109 -13.20 -2.09 19.50
CA GLY A 109 -14.25 -1.06 19.59
C GLY A 109 -15.63 -1.66 19.87
N TRP A 110 -16.00 -2.72 19.15
CA TRP A 110 -17.23 -3.47 19.44
C TRP A 110 -17.24 -4.04 20.86
N GLY A 111 -16.12 -4.59 21.32
CA GLY A 111 -15.99 -5.08 22.71
C GLY A 111 -16.21 -4.00 23.76
N LEU A 112 -15.76 -2.77 23.50
CA LEU A 112 -15.97 -1.61 24.37
C LEU A 112 -17.45 -1.21 24.41
N LEU A 113 -18.15 -1.21 23.29
CA LEU A 113 -19.59 -0.94 23.22
C LEU A 113 -20.39 -1.99 24.02
N ARG A 114 -20.00 -3.26 23.90
CA ARG A 114 -20.61 -4.33 24.72
C ARG A 114 -20.33 -4.18 26.21
N LEU A 115 -19.18 -3.64 26.62
CA LEU A 115 -18.92 -3.31 28.03
C LEU A 115 -19.85 -2.18 28.49
N ALA A 116 -20.02 -1.13 27.69
CA ALA A 116 -20.94 -0.03 28.00
C ALA A 116 -22.40 -0.49 28.07
N GLN A 117 -22.83 -1.41 27.22
CA GLN A 117 -24.15 -2.03 27.28
C GLN A 117 -24.35 -2.84 28.58
N ARG A 118 -23.39 -3.67 28.97
CA ARG A 118 -23.44 -4.47 30.20
C ARG A 118 -23.47 -3.60 31.46
N ALA A 119 -22.83 -2.43 31.41
CA ALA A 119 -22.86 -1.44 32.48
C ALA A 119 -24.16 -0.61 32.50
N GLY A 120 -25.07 -0.82 31.54
CA GLY A 120 -26.34 -0.13 31.43
C GLY A 120 -26.27 1.27 30.82
N HIS A 121 -25.13 1.63 30.25
CA HIS A 121 -24.93 2.97 29.63
C HIS A 121 -25.50 3.08 28.22
N LEU A 122 -25.56 1.98 27.49
CA LEU A 122 -26.03 1.95 26.10
C LEU A 122 -27.17 0.93 25.95
N PRO A 123 -28.17 1.23 25.10
CA PRO A 123 -29.20 0.24 24.73
C PRO A 123 -28.58 -0.88 23.86
N GLU A 124 -29.37 -1.91 23.59
CA GLU A 124 -28.99 -2.89 22.55
C GLU A 124 -28.82 -2.20 21.20
N LEU A 125 -27.71 -2.49 20.55
CA LEU A 125 -27.36 -1.97 19.23
C LEU A 125 -27.55 -3.09 18.19
N ASN A 126 -28.16 -2.76 17.08
CA ASN A 126 -28.40 -3.67 15.97
C ASN A 126 -27.13 -3.73 15.10
N LEU A 127 -26.32 -4.78 15.31
CA LEU A 127 -25.21 -5.10 14.44
C LEU A 127 -25.75 -5.82 13.22
N SER A 128 -25.51 -5.30 12.07
CA SER A 128 -25.84 -5.99 10.84
C SER A 128 -24.84 -7.11 10.57
N SER A 129 -25.32 -8.28 10.18
CA SER A 129 -24.53 -9.50 9.96
C SER A 129 -23.71 -9.51 8.67
N GLU A 130 -23.98 -8.60 7.73
CA GLU A 130 -23.29 -8.49 6.45
C GLU A 130 -22.85 -7.04 6.22
N GLU A 131 -21.53 -6.83 6.18
CA GLU A 131 -20.90 -5.50 6.15
C GLU A 131 -21.44 -4.59 5.04
N ASP A 132 -21.55 -5.08 3.79
CA ASP A 132 -21.96 -4.24 2.64
C ASP A 132 -23.46 -4.02 2.49
N SER A 133 -24.29 -4.95 2.96
CA SER A 133 -25.75 -4.86 2.77
C SER A 133 -26.40 -3.85 3.71
N SER A 134 -25.89 -3.69 4.92
CA SER A 134 -26.49 -2.84 5.95
C SER A 134 -26.27 -1.34 5.71
N GLU A 135 -25.06 -0.96 5.30
CA GLU A 135 -24.73 0.44 4.97
C GLU A 135 -25.49 0.90 3.74
N SER A 136 -25.55 0.05 2.72
CA SER A 136 -26.34 0.31 1.50
C SER A 136 -27.84 0.40 1.78
N GLN A 137 -28.37 -0.43 2.68
CA GLN A 137 -29.77 -0.36 3.10
C GLN A 137 -30.06 0.89 3.94
N LEU A 138 -29.16 1.22 4.89
CA LEU A 138 -29.25 2.46 5.66
C LEU A 138 -29.26 3.68 4.72
N LEU A 139 -28.32 3.74 3.80
CA LEU A 139 -28.26 4.82 2.81
C LEU A 139 -29.52 4.88 1.97
N GLY A 140 -30.11 3.74 1.58
CA GLY A 140 -31.39 3.69 0.89
C GLY A 140 -32.52 4.36 1.67
N ARG A 141 -32.58 4.15 3.01
CA ARG A 141 -33.55 4.82 3.90
C ARG A 141 -33.29 6.33 4.02
N VAL A 142 -31.99 6.69 4.12
CA VAL A 142 -31.54 8.10 4.17
C VAL A 142 -31.98 8.84 2.91
N LEU A 143 -31.74 8.28 1.74
CA LEU A 143 -32.13 8.86 0.47
C LEU A 143 -33.66 8.99 0.36
N SER A 144 -34.42 7.96 0.76
CA SER A 144 -35.88 8.00 0.79
C SER A 144 -36.40 9.07 1.73
N ARG A 145 -35.70 9.35 2.84
CA ARG A 145 -36.06 10.40 3.79
C ARG A 145 -35.73 11.77 3.24
N ALA A 146 -34.54 11.95 2.63
CA ALA A 146 -34.14 13.20 1.98
C ALA A 146 -35.14 13.66 0.91
N TRP A 147 -35.61 12.73 0.07
CA TRP A 147 -36.65 12.99 -0.92
C TRP A 147 -37.97 13.40 -0.29
N ARG A 148 -38.43 12.72 0.76
CA ARG A 148 -39.70 13.07 1.45
C ARG A 148 -39.65 14.42 2.12
N GLU A 149 -38.51 14.78 2.70
CA GLU A 149 -38.28 16.07 3.37
C GLU A 149 -38.00 17.21 2.38
N LYS A 150 -37.89 16.92 1.09
CA LYS A 150 -37.55 17.88 0.03
C LYS A 150 -36.33 18.73 0.40
N VAL A 151 -35.25 18.09 0.82
CA VAL A 151 -33.99 18.77 1.14
C VAL A 151 -33.50 19.60 -0.07
N SER A 152 -32.79 20.68 0.18
CA SER A 152 -32.34 21.61 -0.87
C SER A 152 -31.46 20.95 -1.95
N TYR A 153 -30.75 19.89 -1.59
CA TYR A 153 -29.87 19.09 -2.48
C TYR A 153 -30.58 17.81 -3.02
N ALA A 154 -31.91 17.72 -2.93
CA ALA A 154 -32.61 16.54 -3.43
C ALA A 154 -32.35 16.26 -4.93
N PRO A 155 -32.24 17.26 -5.82
CA PRO A 155 -31.96 17.00 -7.24
C PRO A 155 -30.59 16.34 -7.46
N GLU A 156 -29.58 16.63 -6.65
CA GLU A 156 -28.24 16.08 -6.74
C GLU A 156 -28.16 14.61 -6.33
N LEU A 157 -29.15 14.11 -5.57
CA LEU A 157 -29.21 12.73 -5.12
C LEU A 157 -29.43 11.72 -6.24
N ASP A 158 -29.93 12.15 -7.41
CA ASP A 158 -30.07 11.31 -8.58
C ASP A 158 -28.71 10.91 -9.17
N ASP A 159 -27.71 11.77 -9.00
CA ASP A 159 -26.32 11.55 -9.42
C ASP A 159 -25.43 10.94 -8.35
N LEU A 160 -25.98 10.66 -7.17
CA LEU A 160 -25.20 10.16 -6.04
C LEU A 160 -24.57 8.79 -6.35
N ASP A 161 -23.25 8.74 -6.37
CA ASP A 161 -22.54 7.49 -6.24
C ASP A 161 -22.57 7.03 -4.78
N ARG A 162 -23.33 5.96 -4.53
CA ARG A 162 -23.54 5.45 -3.16
C ARG A 162 -22.27 4.97 -2.50
N GLN A 163 -21.40 4.29 -3.26
CA GLN A 163 -20.14 3.76 -2.72
C GLN A 163 -19.17 4.89 -2.40
N ASP A 164 -19.14 5.91 -3.23
CA ASP A 164 -18.34 7.10 -3.05
C ASP A 164 -18.73 7.85 -1.77
N PHE A 165 -20.05 8.06 -1.58
CA PHE A 165 -20.55 8.69 -0.36
C PHE A 165 -20.25 7.87 0.90
N LEU A 166 -20.42 6.54 0.85
CA LEU A 166 -20.07 5.68 2.00
C LEU A 166 -18.56 5.72 2.29
N THR A 167 -17.71 5.79 1.27
CA THR A 167 -16.27 5.99 1.45
C THR A 167 -15.98 7.33 2.13
N TYR A 168 -16.67 8.42 1.71
CA TYR A 168 -16.57 9.72 2.38
C TYR A 168 -16.94 9.62 3.86
N VAL A 169 -18.07 8.99 4.20
CA VAL A 169 -18.50 8.80 5.60
C VAL A 169 -17.45 8.04 6.39
N GLY A 170 -16.89 6.97 5.84
CA GLY A 170 -15.83 6.18 6.47
C GLY A 170 -14.57 7.01 6.76
N VAL A 171 -14.10 7.81 5.80
CA VAL A 171 -12.95 8.72 5.98
C VAL A 171 -13.23 9.78 7.04
N MET A 172 -14.44 10.36 7.07
CA MET A 172 -14.81 11.33 8.10
C MET A 172 -14.74 10.71 9.50
N LYS A 173 -15.34 9.53 9.68
CA LYS A 173 -15.31 8.81 10.96
C LYS A 173 -13.89 8.41 11.38
N ALA A 174 -13.07 7.94 10.44
CA ALA A 174 -11.68 7.58 10.69
C ALA A 174 -10.83 8.76 11.24
N ASN A 175 -11.18 9.99 10.85
CA ASN A 175 -10.49 11.21 11.22
C ASN A 175 -11.12 11.98 12.40
N LEU A 176 -12.16 11.44 13.06
CA LEU A 176 -12.93 12.11 14.09
C LEU A 176 -13.61 13.40 13.58
N TRP A 177 -14.07 13.40 12.33
CA TRP A 177 -14.78 14.50 11.70
C TRP A 177 -16.28 14.24 11.69
N TYR A 178 -17.01 15.08 12.37
CA TYR A 178 -18.45 14.97 12.57
C TYR A 178 -19.21 15.83 11.58
N ALA A 179 -20.31 15.33 11.07
CA ALA A 179 -21.21 16.11 10.22
C ALA A 179 -21.76 17.34 10.94
N ASP A 180 -22.10 17.18 12.23
CA ASP A 180 -22.53 18.23 13.14
C ASP A 180 -21.86 18.00 14.51
N LEU A 181 -20.81 18.78 14.76
CA LEU A 181 -19.99 18.66 15.96
C LEU A 181 -20.74 19.13 17.23
N GLU A 182 -21.68 20.07 17.09
CA GLU A 182 -22.50 20.55 18.19
C GLU A 182 -23.53 19.50 18.60
N ALA A 183 -24.25 18.96 17.63
CA ALA A 183 -25.26 17.91 17.87
C ALA A 183 -24.65 16.62 18.44
N ALA A 184 -23.36 16.33 18.18
CA ALA A 184 -22.66 15.15 18.71
C ALA A 184 -22.53 15.16 20.24
N SER A 185 -22.67 16.33 20.90
CA SER A 185 -22.66 16.49 22.36
C SER A 185 -21.50 15.75 23.05
N LEU A 186 -20.30 15.88 22.48
CA LEU A 186 -19.10 15.19 22.98
C LEU A 186 -18.63 15.76 24.33
N PRO A 187 -18.07 14.91 25.21
CA PRO A 187 -17.34 15.40 26.40
C PRO A 187 -16.21 16.36 26.01
N PRO A 188 -15.82 17.31 26.86
CA PRO A 188 -14.82 18.32 26.50
C PRO A 188 -13.50 17.76 25.95
N ALA A 189 -13.00 16.67 26.55
CA ALA A 189 -11.78 16.01 26.11
C ALA A 189 -11.91 15.38 24.71
N ALA A 190 -13.05 14.76 24.41
CA ALA A 190 -13.35 14.21 23.09
C ALA A 190 -13.54 15.32 22.04
N ARG A 191 -14.27 16.39 22.43
CA ARG A 191 -14.51 17.55 21.56
C ARG A 191 -13.21 18.25 21.13
N ALA A 192 -12.22 18.31 22.02
CA ALA A 192 -10.90 18.86 21.68
C ALA A 192 -10.14 18.09 20.59
N GLN A 193 -10.48 16.82 20.38
CA GLN A 193 -9.87 15.96 19.39
C GLN A 193 -10.68 15.84 18.08
N ALA A 194 -11.98 16.19 18.15
CA ALA A 194 -12.92 16.13 17.04
C ALA A 194 -12.93 17.43 16.22
N ALA A 195 -13.38 17.34 14.98
CA ALA A 195 -13.57 18.50 14.10
C ALA A 195 -14.84 18.38 13.27
N GLN A 196 -15.24 19.52 12.65
CA GLN A 196 -16.31 19.56 11.67
C GLN A 196 -15.85 18.90 10.37
N ALA A 197 -16.67 18.02 9.79
CA ALA A 197 -16.37 17.34 8.55
C ALA A 197 -16.26 18.33 7.38
N PRO A 198 -15.18 18.29 6.58
CA PRO A 198 -15.10 19.03 5.33
C PRO A 198 -16.03 18.41 4.28
N ALA A 199 -16.58 19.22 3.41
CA ALA A 199 -17.27 18.74 2.22
C ALA A 199 -16.28 18.56 1.07
N PRO A 200 -16.42 17.53 0.22
CA PRO A 200 -15.56 17.36 -0.95
C PRO A 200 -15.77 18.53 -1.95
N PRO A 201 -14.74 18.95 -2.67
CA PRO A 201 -14.88 19.92 -3.75
C PRO A 201 -15.93 19.47 -4.77
N GLY A 202 -16.87 20.37 -5.13
CA GLY A 202 -17.98 20.05 -6.05
C GLY A 202 -19.18 19.34 -5.42
N PHE A 203 -19.08 18.87 -4.19
CA PHE A 203 -20.15 18.15 -3.48
C PHE A 203 -20.42 18.75 -2.08
N PRO A 204 -20.77 20.05 -1.97
CA PRO A 204 -20.96 20.71 -0.67
C PRO A 204 -22.04 20.06 0.17
N TRP A 205 -23.01 19.42 -0.44
CA TRP A 205 -24.13 18.75 0.19
C TRP A 205 -23.80 17.37 0.80
N TYR A 206 -22.61 16.80 0.54
CA TYR A 206 -22.18 15.53 1.15
C TYR A 206 -22.18 15.63 2.69
N ARG A 207 -21.74 16.74 3.25
CA ARG A 207 -21.76 16.94 4.70
C ARG A 207 -23.18 16.96 5.26
N ASP A 208 -24.12 17.60 4.58
CA ASP A 208 -25.51 17.69 5.02
C ASP A 208 -26.20 16.32 4.92
N LEU A 209 -25.93 15.57 3.85
CA LEU A 209 -26.37 14.18 3.71
C LEU A 209 -25.75 13.28 4.79
N TYR A 210 -24.46 13.48 5.15
CA TYR A 210 -23.83 12.78 6.25
C TYR A 210 -24.51 13.09 7.59
N GLY A 211 -24.92 14.34 7.83
CA GLY A 211 -25.73 14.71 8.98
C GLY A 211 -27.08 14.00 9.03
N LEU A 212 -27.76 13.88 7.91
CA LEU A 212 -29.01 13.10 7.81
C LEU A 212 -28.76 11.60 8.04
N TYR A 213 -27.68 11.09 7.47
CA TYR A 213 -27.26 9.69 7.64
C TYR A 213 -27.04 9.36 9.12
N GLU A 214 -26.29 10.18 9.85
CA GLU A 214 -26.03 9.97 11.28
C GLU A 214 -27.28 10.10 12.15
N ARG A 215 -28.20 11.04 11.85
CA ARG A 215 -29.49 11.17 12.56
C ARG A 215 -30.34 9.91 12.41
N ILE A 216 -30.46 9.36 11.19
CA ILE A 216 -31.25 8.15 10.93
C ILE A 216 -30.59 6.94 11.57
N ARG A 217 -29.28 6.77 11.36
CA ARG A 217 -28.48 5.69 11.96
C ARG A 217 -28.69 5.62 13.47
N THR A 218 -28.56 6.77 14.14
CA THR A 218 -28.69 6.88 15.60
C THR A 218 -30.12 6.58 16.05
N SER A 219 -31.13 7.14 15.37
CA SER A 219 -32.56 6.92 15.72
C SER A 219 -32.99 5.46 15.57
N GLU A 220 -32.42 4.75 14.59
CA GLU A 220 -32.70 3.33 14.31
C GLU A 220 -31.75 2.39 15.09
N ARG A 221 -30.81 2.94 15.85
CA ARG A 221 -29.77 2.18 16.60
C ARG A 221 -28.93 1.24 15.74
N VAL A 222 -28.72 1.63 14.48
CA VAL A 222 -27.88 0.86 13.57
C VAL A 222 -26.41 1.17 13.86
N LEU A 223 -25.59 0.13 13.94
CA LEU A 223 -24.13 0.24 14.07
C LEU A 223 -23.48 -0.24 12.77
N THR A 224 -22.78 0.64 12.09
CA THR A 224 -21.97 0.29 10.92
C THR A 224 -20.58 -0.15 11.34
N PHE A 225 -19.79 -0.64 10.39
CA PHE A 225 -18.43 -1.10 10.69
C PHE A 225 -17.54 0.03 11.24
N ASP A 226 -17.60 1.23 10.62
CA ASP A 226 -16.82 2.38 11.08
C ASP A 226 -17.30 2.93 12.43
N ASP A 227 -18.58 2.75 12.76
CA ASP A 227 -19.12 3.13 14.05
C ASP A 227 -18.57 2.30 15.22
N MET A 228 -18.11 1.09 14.96
CA MET A 228 -17.49 0.29 16.03
C MET A 228 -16.28 1.00 16.62
N LEU A 229 -15.50 1.70 15.79
CA LEU A 229 -14.34 2.46 16.25
C LEU A 229 -14.75 3.81 16.84
N LEU A 230 -15.51 4.61 16.11
CA LEU A 230 -15.91 5.95 16.54
C LEU A 230 -16.73 5.89 17.83
N SER A 231 -17.81 5.09 17.87
CA SER A 231 -18.63 4.94 19.06
C SER A 231 -17.91 4.24 20.22
N GLY A 232 -16.96 3.33 19.92
CA GLY A 232 -16.08 2.72 20.91
C GLY A 232 -15.17 3.76 21.58
N TRP A 233 -14.58 4.66 20.79
CA TRP A 233 -13.80 5.79 21.28
C TRP A 233 -14.65 6.78 22.10
N GLU A 234 -15.86 7.12 21.63
CA GLU A 234 -16.80 7.94 22.39
C GLU A 234 -17.17 7.31 23.74
N ALA A 235 -17.40 6.00 23.78
CA ALA A 235 -17.75 5.28 25.00
C ALA A 235 -16.64 5.39 26.06
N LEU A 236 -15.37 5.34 25.65
CA LEU A 236 -14.23 5.52 26.57
C LEU A 236 -14.18 6.94 27.16
N HIS A 237 -14.63 7.95 26.43
CA HIS A 237 -14.69 9.32 26.93
C HIS A 237 -15.93 9.59 27.80
N ARG A 238 -17.06 8.94 27.49
CA ARG A 238 -18.33 9.18 28.19
C ARG A 238 -18.46 8.39 29.50
N PHE A 239 -17.85 7.19 29.56
CA PHE A 239 -18.07 6.23 30.65
C PHE A 239 -16.75 5.84 31.32
N PRO A 240 -16.39 6.52 32.42
CA PRO A 240 -15.12 6.28 33.14
C PRO A 240 -14.96 4.84 33.65
N ASP A 241 -16.05 4.15 34.01
CA ASP A 241 -16.07 2.77 34.45
C ASP A 241 -15.74 1.79 33.31
N VAL A 242 -16.24 2.07 32.09
CA VAL A 242 -15.89 1.32 30.88
C VAL A 242 -14.40 1.49 30.55
N LEU A 243 -13.87 2.73 30.67
CA LEU A 243 -12.45 3.00 30.45
C LEU A 243 -11.58 2.27 31.48
N ALA A 244 -11.97 2.31 32.77
CA ALA A 244 -11.24 1.63 33.83
C ALA A 244 -11.19 0.11 33.62
N GLU A 245 -12.34 -0.49 33.26
CA GLU A 245 -12.42 -1.93 32.95
C GLU A 245 -11.61 -2.30 31.71
N ALA A 246 -11.65 -1.49 30.65
CA ALA A 246 -10.87 -1.69 29.44
C ALA A 246 -9.36 -1.66 29.72
N ARG A 247 -8.87 -0.71 30.52
CA ARG A 247 -7.46 -0.61 30.95
C ARG A 247 -7.03 -1.79 31.81
N ARG A 248 -7.91 -2.27 32.71
CA ARG A 248 -7.65 -3.48 33.51
C ARG A 248 -7.53 -4.73 32.62
N ARG A 249 -8.32 -4.78 31.53
CA ARG A 249 -8.33 -5.89 30.58
C ARG A 249 -7.16 -5.86 29.60
N PHE A 250 -6.67 -4.70 29.20
CA PHE A 250 -5.62 -4.52 28.18
C PHE A 250 -4.39 -3.84 28.79
N ARG A 251 -3.64 -4.59 29.62
CA ARG A 251 -2.47 -4.05 30.33
C ARG A 251 -1.21 -3.96 29.46
N CYS A 252 -1.14 -4.74 28.37
CA CYS A 252 -0.09 -4.73 27.38
C CYS A 252 -0.71 -4.80 25.99
N VAL A 253 -0.39 -3.86 25.13
CA VAL A 253 -0.96 -3.74 23.77
C VAL A 253 0.15 -3.78 22.74
N LEU A 254 0.02 -4.70 21.78
CA LEU A 254 0.91 -4.80 20.61
C LEU A 254 0.08 -4.57 19.35
N VAL A 255 0.53 -3.66 18.51
CA VAL A 255 -0.15 -3.30 17.25
C VAL A 255 0.76 -3.63 16.08
N ASP A 256 0.37 -4.61 15.27
CA ASP A 256 1.02 -4.92 13.99
C ASP A 256 0.48 -4.04 12.88
N GLU A 257 1.28 -3.80 11.85
CA GLU A 257 0.99 -2.89 10.74
C GLU A 257 0.58 -1.49 11.23
N PHE A 258 1.33 -0.95 12.21
CA PHE A 258 1.00 0.31 12.88
C PHE A 258 0.95 1.51 11.93
N GLN A 259 1.63 1.47 10.78
CA GLN A 259 1.57 2.50 9.75
C GLN A 259 0.19 2.67 9.09
N ASP A 260 -0.71 1.68 9.24
CA ASP A 260 -2.07 1.74 8.69
C ASP A 260 -3.11 2.22 9.70
N VAL A 261 -2.68 2.56 10.91
CA VAL A 261 -3.55 3.09 11.96
C VAL A 261 -4.05 4.48 11.57
N ASN A 262 -5.37 4.70 11.69
CA ASN A 262 -5.99 6.00 11.50
C ASN A 262 -6.16 6.75 12.82
N ARG A 263 -6.65 7.99 12.74
CA ARG A 263 -6.73 8.88 13.91
C ARG A 263 -7.64 8.32 15.01
N VAL A 264 -8.85 7.84 14.70
CA VAL A 264 -9.75 7.29 15.73
C VAL A 264 -9.16 6.07 16.43
N GLN A 265 -8.45 5.22 15.69
CA GLN A 265 -7.76 4.06 16.23
C GLN A 265 -6.61 4.46 17.16
N SER A 266 -5.78 5.45 16.73
CA SER A 266 -4.69 5.97 17.55
C SER A 266 -5.19 6.57 18.86
N GLU A 267 -6.24 7.41 18.81
CA GLU A 267 -6.82 8.04 20.01
C GLU A 267 -7.49 7.00 20.94
N MET A 268 -8.11 5.96 20.37
CA MET A 268 -8.64 4.85 21.17
C MET A 268 -7.51 4.08 21.88
N LEU A 269 -6.42 3.78 21.20
CA LEU A 269 -5.24 3.12 21.76
C LEU A 269 -4.58 3.98 22.83
N ASP A 270 -4.55 5.29 22.65
CA ASP A 270 -4.06 6.24 23.65
C ASP A 270 -4.84 6.17 24.96
N LEU A 271 -6.16 6.13 24.88
CA LEU A 271 -7.00 6.00 26.07
C LEU A 271 -6.80 4.66 26.75
N LEU A 272 -6.73 3.57 25.98
CA LEU A 272 -6.60 2.21 26.53
C LEU A 272 -5.25 1.99 27.24
N THR A 273 -4.15 2.54 26.70
CA THR A 273 -2.80 2.27 27.19
C THR A 273 -2.33 3.21 28.30
N ALA A 274 -3.00 4.35 28.50
CA ALA A 274 -2.66 5.27 29.58
C ALA A 274 -3.05 4.71 30.98
N PRO A 275 -2.32 5.05 32.06
CA PRO A 275 -1.11 5.86 32.07
C PRO A 275 0.18 5.09 31.75
N ASP A 276 0.21 3.77 31.94
CA ASP A 276 1.41 2.92 31.97
C ASP A 276 2.10 2.80 30.61
N ARG A 277 1.37 3.01 29.51
CA ARG A 277 1.89 2.98 28.14
C ARG A 277 2.69 1.68 27.81
N ASN A 278 2.26 0.53 28.32
CA ASN A 278 2.77 -0.75 27.85
C ASN A 278 2.25 -1.01 26.43
N TYR A 279 2.79 -0.28 25.49
CA TYR A 279 2.30 -0.10 24.13
C TYR A 279 3.42 -0.23 23.12
N MET A 280 3.36 -1.25 22.27
CA MET A 280 4.32 -1.46 21.20
C MET A 280 3.63 -1.36 19.84
N GLY A 281 4.05 -0.38 19.04
CA GLY A 281 3.74 -0.31 17.61
C GLY A 281 4.81 -1.03 16.80
N ILE A 282 4.40 -1.85 15.83
CA ILE A 282 5.29 -2.52 14.88
C ILE A 282 4.80 -2.19 13.48
N GLY A 283 5.67 -1.62 12.63
CA GLY A 283 5.23 -1.20 11.31
C GLY A 283 6.38 -0.86 10.36
N ASP A 284 6.00 -0.54 9.13
CA ASP A 284 6.88 -0.07 8.08
C ASP A 284 6.26 1.17 7.42
N ASP A 285 6.75 2.35 7.76
CA ASP A 285 6.29 3.62 7.20
C ASP A 285 6.44 3.69 5.67
N ASP A 286 7.38 2.94 5.09
CA ASP A 286 7.53 2.79 3.65
C ASP A 286 6.42 1.94 3.00
N GLN A 287 5.55 1.30 3.78
CA GLN A 287 4.37 0.55 3.33
C GLN A 287 3.04 1.22 3.67
N THR A 288 3.03 2.51 4.06
CA THR A 288 1.79 3.29 4.24
C THR A 288 1.19 3.59 2.87
N ILE A 289 0.13 2.90 2.50
CA ILE A 289 -0.57 3.02 1.21
C ILE A 289 -2.08 3.15 1.35
N TYR A 290 -2.60 3.44 2.55
CA TYR A 290 -4.02 3.62 2.83
C TYR A 290 -4.34 5.02 3.35
N GLU A 291 -3.54 6.04 2.96
CA GLU A 291 -3.79 7.44 3.32
C GLU A 291 -5.18 7.88 2.84
N TRP A 292 -5.60 7.44 1.65
CA TRP A 292 -6.95 7.65 1.12
C TRP A 292 -8.08 7.05 1.98
N ARG A 293 -7.79 6.14 2.92
CA ARG A 293 -8.70 5.59 3.95
C ARG A 293 -8.52 6.22 5.33
N GLY A 294 -7.71 7.25 5.44
CA GLY A 294 -7.45 7.95 6.68
C GLY A 294 -6.25 7.41 7.49
N ALA A 295 -5.43 6.51 6.94
CA ALA A 295 -4.15 6.19 7.55
C ALA A 295 -3.25 7.44 7.52
N ASP A 296 -2.48 7.65 8.59
CA ASP A 296 -1.61 8.81 8.71
C ASP A 296 -0.18 8.36 9.05
N PRO A 297 0.78 8.47 8.08
CA PRO A 297 2.18 8.14 8.32
C PRO A 297 2.81 9.00 9.43
N GLY A 298 2.25 10.17 9.72
CA GLY A 298 2.69 11.02 10.84
C GLY A 298 2.53 10.33 12.19
N LEU A 299 1.58 9.42 12.35
CA LEU A 299 1.36 8.69 13.60
C LEU A 299 2.53 7.77 13.95
N ILE A 300 3.04 6.98 12.98
CA ILE A 300 4.21 6.12 13.22
C ILE A 300 5.49 6.95 13.36
N LEU A 301 5.69 7.97 12.53
CA LEU A 301 6.90 8.79 12.55
C LEU A 301 7.03 9.62 13.82
N SER A 302 5.92 10.10 14.40
CA SER A 302 5.90 10.89 15.64
C SER A 302 5.82 10.04 16.93
N PHE A 303 5.52 8.74 16.83
CA PHE A 303 5.25 7.87 17.97
C PHE A 303 6.34 7.91 19.05
N ALA A 304 7.60 7.78 18.64
CA ALA A 304 8.73 7.77 19.58
C ALA A 304 8.87 9.10 20.32
N GLN A 305 8.64 10.21 19.64
CA GLN A 305 8.67 11.54 20.25
C GLN A 305 7.46 11.75 21.16
N ARG A 306 6.26 11.37 20.71
CA ARG A 306 4.99 11.54 21.44
C ARG A 306 4.98 10.80 22.78
N TYR A 307 5.56 9.60 22.85
CA TYR A 307 5.50 8.74 24.03
C TYR A 307 6.84 8.55 24.75
N GLY A 308 7.95 9.12 24.26
CA GLY A 308 9.29 8.79 24.76
C GLY A 308 9.64 7.32 24.54
N ALA A 309 9.19 6.74 23.42
CA ALA A 309 9.25 5.31 23.20
C ALA A 309 10.66 4.80 22.86
N ALA A 310 10.98 3.61 23.31
CA ALA A 310 12.15 2.87 22.84
C ALA A 310 11.99 2.56 21.33
N ARG A 311 13.08 2.75 20.57
CA ARG A 311 13.08 2.54 19.11
C ARG A 311 13.87 1.30 18.75
N TYR A 312 13.27 0.44 17.94
CA TYR A 312 13.87 -0.78 17.43
C TYR A 312 13.79 -0.82 15.90
N PHE A 313 14.68 -1.58 15.29
CA PHE A 313 14.72 -1.79 13.85
C PHE A 313 14.80 -3.28 13.56
N ILE A 314 14.14 -3.72 12.48
CA ILE A 314 14.36 -5.03 11.86
C ILE A 314 14.60 -4.77 10.37
N ARG A 315 15.85 -4.95 9.92
CA ARG A 315 16.30 -4.61 8.58
C ARG A 315 16.51 -5.82 7.67
N ASP A 316 16.74 -7.00 8.25
CA ASP A 316 16.98 -8.23 7.53
C ASP A 316 15.75 -8.68 6.75
N ASN A 317 15.84 -8.74 5.42
CA ASN A 317 14.74 -9.15 4.54
C ASN A 317 14.86 -10.63 4.19
N PHE A 318 13.94 -11.43 4.70
CA PHE A 318 13.86 -12.88 4.46
C PHE A 318 12.98 -13.26 3.26
N ARG A 319 12.47 -12.29 2.53
CA ARG A 319 11.53 -12.50 1.42
C ARG A 319 12.21 -12.52 0.06
N SER A 320 12.96 -11.49 -0.26
CA SER A 320 13.40 -11.19 -1.62
C SER A 320 14.88 -11.49 -1.82
N HIS A 321 15.23 -11.92 -3.03
CA HIS A 321 16.61 -11.95 -3.48
C HIS A 321 17.15 -10.55 -3.81
N ALA A 322 18.45 -10.46 -4.14
CA ALA A 322 19.19 -9.21 -4.28
C ALA A 322 18.61 -8.23 -5.32
N ALA A 323 18.18 -8.69 -6.48
CA ALA A 323 17.76 -7.81 -7.56
C ALA A 323 16.47 -7.05 -7.26
N PRO A 324 15.35 -7.69 -6.86
CA PRO A 324 14.14 -6.97 -6.42
C PRO A 324 14.41 -6.07 -5.20
N LEU A 325 15.22 -6.55 -4.25
CA LEU A 325 15.56 -5.82 -3.02
C LEU A 325 16.32 -4.53 -3.32
N ALA A 326 17.35 -4.60 -4.17
CA ALA A 326 18.16 -3.45 -4.53
C ALA A 326 17.33 -2.36 -5.23
N LEU A 327 16.46 -2.78 -6.17
CA LEU A 327 15.57 -1.85 -6.85
C LEU A 327 14.59 -1.18 -5.89
N ALA A 328 14.00 -1.96 -4.96
CA ALA A 328 13.10 -1.43 -3.95
C ALA A 328 13.78 -0.40 -3.03
N ASN A 329 15.02 -0.66 -2.60
CA ASN A 329 15.80 0.30 -1.82
C ASN A 329 16.01 1.61 -2.58
N ARG A 330 16.37 1.53 -3.86
CA ARG A 330 16.61 2.72 -4.71
C ARG A 330 15.36 3.54 -4.95
N VAL A 331 14.22 2.88 -5.13
CA VAL A 331 12.94 3.56 -5.29
C VAL A 331 12.57 4.33 -4.03
N ILE A 332 12.59 3.67 -2.87
CA ILE A 332 12.03 4.26 -1.65
C ILE A 332 12.92 5.33 -1.00
N GLU A 333 14.23 5.30 -1.25
CA GLU A 333 15.17 6.26 -0.65
C GLU A 333 14.91 7.73 -1.09
N ARG A 334 14.10 7.95 -2.14
CA ARG A 334 13.72 9.27 -2.62
C ARG A 334 12.62 9.94 -1.81
N ASN A 335 11.86 9.20 -1.01
CA ASN A 335 10.87 9.79 -0.11
C ASN A 335 11.56 10.53 1.04
N VAL A 336 11.01 11.70 1.40
CA VAL A 336 11.52 12.55 2.48
C VAL A 336 10.81 12.24 3.79
N LYS A 337 9.49 12.02 3.74
CA LYS A 337 8.67 11.72 4.93
C LYS A 337 8.77 10.22 5.26
N ARG A 338 9.93 9.81 5.81
CA ARG A 338 10.17 8.42 6.20
C ARG A 338 11.24 8.31 7.29
N GLU A 339 11.23 7.17 8.00
CA GLU A 339 12.35 6.79 8.83
C GLU A 339 13.48 6.24 7.95
N PRO A 340 14.71 6.78 8.06
CA PRO A 340 15.85 6.28 7.28
C PRO A 340 16.20 4.82 7.61
N LYS A 341 15.86 3.92 6.73
CA LYS A 341 16.15 2.48 6.83
C LYS A 341 16.29 1.88 5.44
N ARG A 342 16.91 0.71 5.35
CA ARG A 342 17.08 -0.07 4.10
C ARG A 342 16.78 -1.54 4.36
N LEU A 343 16.28 -2.23 3.34
CA LEU A 343 16.20 -3.68 3.30
C LEU A 343 17.63 -4.24 3.25
N SER A 344 17.96 -5.13 4.18
CA SER A 344 19.23 -5.86 4.19
C SER A 344 19.04 -7.24 3.57
N LEU A 345 19.92 -7.62 2.64
CA LEU A 345 19.85 -8.90 1.96
C LEU A 345 20.12 -10.06 2.91
N THR A 346 19.34 -11.14 2.81
CA THR A 346 19.58 -12.41 3.50
C THR A 346 19.61 -13.60 2.53
N ARG A 347 18.78 -13.60 1.47
CA ARG A 347 18.56 -14.74 0.57
C ARG A 347 19.55 -14.87 -0.58
N GLY A 348 20.52 -13.97 -0.68
CA GLY A 348 21.53 -14.03 -1.75
C GLY A 348 21.00 -13.60 -3.13
N PHE A 349 21.72 -14.02 -4.18
CA PHE A 349 21.63 -13.49 -5.54
C PHE A 349 20.83 -14.35 -6.51
N GLY A 350 19.99 -15.28 -6.03
CA GLY A 350 19.23 -16.21 -6.86
C GLY A 350 18.04 -15.65 -7.62
N GLY A 351 17.72 -14.37 -7.49
CA GLY A 351 16.56 -13.73 -8.12
C GLY A 351 16.92 -12.83 -9.29
N ASP A 352 15.93 -12.48 -10.12
CA ASP A 352 16.10 -11.61 -11.28
C ASP A 352 15.03 -10.53 -11.38
N VAL A 353 15.37 -9.43 -12.05
CA VAL A 353 14.44 -8.38 -12.45
C VAL A 353 14.59 -8.15 -13.94
N GLN A 354 13.51 -8.34 -14.69
CA GLN A 354 13.43 -8.12 -16.12
C GLN A 354 12.53 -6.93 -16.41
N VAL A 355 13.01 -6.03 -17.27
CA VAL A 355 12.26 -4.84 -17.71
C VAL A 355 11.97 -4.96 -19.18
N HIS A 356 10.70 -5.01 -19.54
CA HIS A 356 10.18 -5.21 -20.88
C HIS A 356 9.59 -3.90 -21.42
N THR A 357 9.65 -3.73 -22.73
CA THR A 357 9.04 -2.57 -23.41
C THR A 357 8.28 -3.07 -24.63
N GLU A 358 6.98 -2.83 -24.64
CA GLU A 358 6.07 -3.25 -25.69
C GLU A 358 5.52 -2.03 -26.46
N ASP A 359 4.97 -2.30 -27.65
CA ASP A 359 4.49 -1.22 -28.52
C ASP A 359 3.06 -0.74 -28.18
N SER A 360 2.26 -1.58 -27.49
CA SER A 360 0.90 -1.23 -27.07
C SER A 360 0.49 -2.00 -25.81
N PRO A 361 -0.56 -1.59 -25.10
CA PRO A 361 -1.13 -2.33 -23.97
C PRO A 361 -1.54 -3.76 -24.34
N GLU A 362 -2.08 -3.98 -25.54
CA GLU A 362 -2.47 -5.32 -26.01
C GLU A 362 -1.24 -6.21 -26.27
N ALA A 363 -0.16 -5.65 -26.82
CA ALA A 363 1.11 -6.34 -26.98
C ALA A 363 1.70 -6.71 -25.61
N GLN A 364 1.62 -5.80 -24.64
CA GLN A 364 2.02 -6.04 -23.26
C GLN A 364 1.21 -7.18 -22.63
N GLY A 365 -0.12 -7.18 -22.77
CA GLY A 365 -0.98 -8.26 -22.25
C GLY A 365 -0.62 -9.63 -22.82
N ARG A 366 -0.39 -9.72 -24.12
CA ARG A 366 0.06 -10.95 -24.78
C ARG A 366 1.46 -11.39 -24.32
N HIS A 367 2.39 -10.43 -24.13
CA HIS A 367 3.75 -10.76 -23.68
C HIS A 367 3.76 -11.26 -22.23
N VAL A 368 3.01 -10.60 -21.32
CA VAL A 368 2.81 -11.07 -19.95
C VAL A 368 2.26 -12.51 -19.94
N ALA A 369 1.20 -12.76 -20.71
CA ALA A 369 0.59 -14.08 -20.80
C ALA A 369 1.54 -15.15 -21.36
N LYS A 370 2.36 -14.80 -22.36
CA LYS A 370 3.37 -15.68 -22.95
C LYS A 370 4.43 -16.08 -21.92
N ILE A 371 4.99 -15.12 -21.19
CA ILE A 371 5.99 -15.42 -20.14
C ILE A 371 5.38 -16.31 -19.05
N ILE A 372 4.13 -16.05 -18.65
CA ILE A 372 3.43 -16.89 -17.68
C ILE A 372 3.22 -18.30 -18.23
N GLN A 373 2.79 -18.45 -19.48
CA GLN A 373 2.61 -19.75 -20.13
C GLN A 373 3.94 -20.55 -20.19
N GLU A 374 5.06 -19.87 -20.51
CA GLU A 374 6.39 -20.49 -20.50
C GLU A 374 6.80 -20.92 -19.07
N ALA A 375 6.48 -20.13 -18.04
CA ALA A 375 6.73 -20.48 -16.64
C ALA A 375 5.90 -21.71 -16.21
N LEU A 376 4.60 -21.76 -16.57
CA LEU A 376 3.74 -22.92 -16.31
C LEU A 376 4.24 -24.17 -17.01
N ALA A 377 4.65 -24.05 -18.27
CA ALA A 377 5.23 -25.17 -19.04
C ALA A 377 6.54 -25.69 -18.43
N SER A 378 7.30 -24.84 -17.71
CA SER A 378 8.49 -25.23 -16.97
C SER A 378 8.22 -25.83 -15.58
N GLY A 379 6.93 -25.97 -15.21
CA GLY A 379 6.50 -26.58 -13.93
C GLY A 379 6.22 -25.59 -12.80
N GLN A 380 6.19 -24.28 -13.06
CA GLN A 380 5.76 -23.29 -12.06
C GLN A 380 4.26 -23.43 -11.81
N GLU A 381 3.83 -23.49 -10.56
CA GLU A 381 2.41 -23.47 -10.18
C GLU A 381 1.78 -22.09 -10.47
N ALA A 382 0.58 -22.05 -11.04
CA ALA A 382 -0.11 -20.80 -11.36
C ALA A 382 -0.38 -19.95 -10.12
N GLY A 383 -0.71 -20.56 -8.99
CA GLY A 383 -0.93 -19.85 -7.72
C GLY A 383 0.30 -19.18 -7.13
N LYS A 384 1.50 -19.48 -7.64
CA LYS A 384 2.77 -18.83 -7.27
C LYS A 384 3.11 -17.63 -8.14
N ILE A 385 2.20 -17.22 -9.03
CA ILE A 385 2.36 -16.09 -9.95
C ILE A 385 1.31 -15.03 -9.65
N ALA A 386 1.72 -13.76 -9.60
CA ALA A 386 0.81 -12.63 -9.48
C ALA A 386 1.09 -11.55 -10.53
N VAL A 387 0.01 -10.93 -11.03
CA VAL A 387 0.05 -9.72 -11.86
C VAL A 387 -0.53 -8.58 -11.02
N LEU A 388 0.30 -7.59 -10.69
CA LEU A 388 -0.05 -6.47 -9.82
C LEU A 388 -0.31 -5.22 -10.64
N VAL A 389 -1.54 -4.71 -10.60
CA VAL A 389 -1.94 -3.49 -11.31
C VAL A 389 -2.16 -2.33 -10.33
N ARG A 390 -1.97 -1.09 -10.81
CA ARG A 390 -2.33 0.12 -10.04
C ARG A 390 -3.84 0.29 -9.98
N LEU A 391 -4.50 0.12 -11.13
CA LEU A 391 -5.95 0.25 -11.30
C LEU A 391 -6.52 -0.98 -12.01
N TYR A 392 -7.73 -1.37 -11.66
CA TYR A 392 -8.43 -2.41 -12.41
C TYR A 392 -8.71 -2.02 -13.87
N ALA A 393 -8.69 -0.73 -14.21
CA ALA A 393 -8.78 -0.25 -15.58
C ALA A 393 -7.70 -0.84 -16.52
N GLN A 394 -6.58 -1.32 -15.97
CA GLN A 394 -5.49 -1.94 -16.74
C GLN A 394 -5.77 -3.41 -17.10
N THR A 395 -6.77 -4.07 -16.49
CA THR A 395 -6.91 -5.50 -16.64
C THR A 395 -7.51 -6.00 -17.96
N PRO A 396 -8.31 -5.24 -18.75
CA PRO A 396 -8.94 -5.77 -19.95
C PRO A 396 -8.00 -6.42 -20.94
N TYR A 397 -6.87 -5.79 -21.27
CA TYR A 397 -5.86 -6.34 -22.20
C TYR A 397 -5.02 -7.44 -21.56
N LEU A 398 -4.80 -7.41 -20.24
CA LEU A 398 -4.13 -8.48 -19.50
C LEU A 398 -5.02 -9.73 -19.47
N GLU A 399 -6.31 -9.56 -19.13
CA GLU A 399 -7.30 -10.63 -19.12
C GLU A 399 -7.45 -11.22 -20.53
N GLN A 400 -7.44 -10.38 -21.58
CA GLN A 400 -7.45 -10.85 -22.96
C GLN A 400 -6.23 -11.71 -23.29
N GLY A 401 -5.02 -11.24 -22.97
CA GLY A 401 -3.79 -12.01 -23.23
C GLY A 401 -3.78 -13.36 -22.50
N LEU A 402 -4.20 -13.38 -21.22
CA LEU A 402 -4.30 -14.61 -20.44
C LEU A 402 -5.34 -15.58 -21.02
N LEU A 403 -6.47 -15.07 -21.54
CA LEU A 403 -7.49 -15.87 -22.21
C LEU A 403 -6.99 -16.47 -23.51
N GLU A 404 -6.31 -15.67 -24.34
CA GLU A 404 -5.74 -16.12 -25.64
C GLU A 404 -4.66 -17.20 -25.43
N ALA A 405 -3.90 -17.12 -24.34
CA ALA A 405 -2.88 -18.09 -23.97
C ALA A 405 -3.40 -19.28 -23.14
N GLU A 406 -4.72 -19.36 -22.89
CA GLU A 406 -5.36 -20.40 -22.06
C GLU A 406 -4.78 -20.50 -20.64
N VAL A 407 -4.27 -19.37 -20.08
CA VAL A 407 -3.72 -19.31 -18.74
C VAL A 407 -4.84 -19.19 -17.72
N PRO A 408 -4.93 -20.07 -16.70
CA PRO A 408 -5.94 -19.96 -15.66
C PRO A 408 -5.64 -18.75 -14.76
N TYR A 409 -6.59 -17.83 -14.63
CA TYR A 409 -6.44 -16.64 -13.77
C TYR A 409 -7.72 -16.33 -12.99
N ARG A 410 -7.57 -15.52 -11.95
CA ARG A 410 -8.67 -14.94 -11.17
C ARG A 410 -8.41 -13.45 -10.89
N VAL A 411 -9.45 -12.64 -10.97
CA VAL A 411 -9.42 -11.23 -10.54
C VAL A 411 -9.77 -11.17 -9.06
N VAL A 412 -8.81 -10.79 -8.23
CA VAL A 412 -9.00 -10.76 -6.77
C VAL A 412 -9.51 -9.38 -6.33
N GLY A 413 -10.72 -9.35 -5.76
CA GLY A 413 -11.31 -8.12 -5.18
C GLY A 413 -11.99 -7.20 -6.18
N SER A 414 -12.20 -7.65 -7.40
CA SER A 414 -13.04 -7.01 -8.39
C SER A 414 -13.72 -8.08 -9.25
N SER A 415 -14.69 -7.64 -10.07
CA SER A 415 -15.23 -8.46 -11.13
C SER A 415 -14.30 -8.46 -12.35
N PRO A 416 -14.35 -9.51 -13.20
CA PRO A 416 -13.74 -9.48 -14.53
C PRO A 416 -14.18 -8.23 -15.30
N PHE A 417 -13.34 -7.75 -16.22
CA PHE A 417 -13.60 -6.48 -16.91
C PHE A 417 -14.99 -6.36 -17.53
N TYR A 418 -15.50 -7.45 -18.09
CA TYR A 418 -16.82 -7.51 -18.74
C TYR A 418 -18.01 -7.49 -17.77
N ALA A 419 -17.79 -7.68 -16.48
CA ALA A 419 -18.82 -7.72 -15.44
C ALA A 419 -18.77 -6.49 -14.50
N ARG A 420 -17.96 -5.49 -14.80
CA ARG A 420 -17.87 -4.25 -14.01
C ARG A 420 -19.09 -3.36 -14.21
N PRO A 421 -19.58 -2.67 -13.17
CA PRO A 421 -20.80 -1.86 -13.24
C PRO A 421 -20.78 -0.80 -14.35
N GLU A 422 -19.64 -0.13 -14.56
CA GLU A 422 -19.46 0.89 -15.58
C GLU A 422 -19.47 0.30 -17.00
N VAL A 423 -18.92 -0.91 -17.17
CA VAL A 423 -18.94 -1.63 -18.46
C VAL A 423 -20.32 -2.23 -18.71
N LEU A 424 -20.93 -2.82 -17.68
CA LEU A 424 -22.30 -3.37 -17.78
C LEU A 424 -23.31 -2.33 -18.25
N THR A 425 -23.15 -1.06 -17.87
CA THR A 425 -24.00 0.02 -18.35
C THR A 425 -23.97 0.14 -19.88
N LEU A 426 -22.79 0.14 -20.49
CA LEU A 426 -22.67 0.16 -21.96
C LEU A 426 -23.21 -1.12 -22.62
N LEU A 427 -22.94 -2.28 -22.01
CA LEU A 427 -23.48 -3.55 -22.49
C LEU A 427 -25.01 -3.61 -22.41
N ASP A 428 -25.61 -3.00 -21.41
CA ASP A 428 -27.07 -2.93 -21.26
C ASP A 428 -27.70 -2.05 -22.35
N TYR A 429 -27.05 -0.96 -22.77
CA TYR A 429 -27.48 -0.24 -23.98
C TYR A 429 -27.51 -1.14 -25.22
N LEU A 430 -26.46 -1.94 -25.45
CA LEU A 430 -26.41 -2.89 -26.55
C LEU A 430 -27.50 -3.95 -26.42
N ARG A 431 -27.72 -4.48 -25.23
CA ARG A 431 -28.78 -5.49 -24.98
C ARG A 431 -30.19 -4.95 -25.21
N LEU A 432 -30.45 -3.74 -24.73
CA LEU A 432 -31.74 -3.10 -24.94
C LEU A 432 -31.95 -2.72 -26.42
N ALA A 433 -30.89 -2.38 -27.14
CA ALA A 433 -30.93 -2.23 -28.59
C ALA A 433 -31.24 -3.55 -29.32
N GLN A 434 -30.76 -4.72 -28.83
CA GLN A 434 -31.20 -6.03 -29.35
C GLN A 434 -32.69 -6.25 -29.14
N ARG A 435 -33.22 -5.86 -27.96
CA ARG A 435 -34.64 -5.94 -27.67
C ARG A 435 -35.46 -5.01 -28.55
N GLU A 436 -34.98 -3.82 -28.87
CA GLU A 436 -35.62 -2.87 -29.79
C GLU A 436 -35.79 -3.50 -31.17
N ARG A 437 -34.94 -4.43 -31.58
CA ARG A 437 -35.09 -5.24 -32.81
C ARG A 437 -35.98 -6.49 -32.64
N GLY A 438 -36.61 -6.65 -31.47
CA GLY A 438 -37.51 -7.77 -31.20
C GLY A 438 -36.81 -9.01 -30.61
N ALA A 439 -35.53 -8.93 -30.27
CA ALA A 439 -34.84 -10.07 -29.62
C ALA A 439 -35.35 -10.27 -28.19
N VAL A 440 -35.39 -11.51 -27.73
CA VAL A 440 -35.65 -11.85 -26.32
C VAL A 440 -34.39 -11.57 -25.52
N VAL A 441 -34.44 -10.61 -24.60
CA VAL A 441 -33.34 -10.25 -23.72
C VAL A 441 -33.73 -10.61 -22.28
N PRO A 442 -33.04 -11.56 -21.65
CA PRO A 442 -33.27 -11.88 -20.23
C PRO A 442 -33.05 -10.67 -19.33
N ASP A 443 -33.81 -10.59 -18.25
CA ASP A 443 -33.65 -9.55 -17.19
C ASP A 443 -33.61 -8.10 -17.74
N TRP A 444 -34.29 -7.84 -18.83
CA TRP A 444 -34.28 -6.53 -19.49
C TRP A 444 -34.81 -5.39 -18.59
N GLU A 445 -35.74 -5.66 -17.65
CA GLU A 445 -36.22 -4.67 -16.68
C GLU A 445 -35.09 -4.20 -15.77
N MET A 446 -34.21 -5.11 -15.31
CA MET A 446 -33.06 -4.77 -14.51
C MET A 446 -32.02 -3.94 -15.30
N ARG A 447 -31.84 -4.28 -16.59
CA ARG A 447 -30.97 -3.54 -17.51
C ARG A 447 -31.50 -2.13 -17.75
N TRP A 448 -32.78 -2.01 -17.98
CA TRP A 448 -33.47 -0.72 -18.11
C TRP A 448 -33.27 0.12 -16.84
N ALA A 449 -33.53 -0.43 -15.66
CA ALA A 449 -33.32 0.28 -14.40
C ALA A 449 -31.88 0.81 -14.23
N ARG A 450 -30.88 0.09 -14.79
CA ARG A 450 -29.48 0.50 -14.73
C ARG A 450 -29.17 1.68 -15.64
N ILE A 451 -29.72 1.74 -16.84
CA ILE A 451 -29.39 2.78 -17.82
C ILE A 451 -30.36 3.96 -17.81
N SER A 452 -31.57 3.83 -17.28
CA SER A 452 -32.65 4.84 -17.38
C SER A 452 -32.21 6.23 -16.92
N ASN A 453 -31.39 6.31 -15.88
CA ASN A 453 -30.76 7.52 -15.34
C ASN A 453 -29.20 7.52 -15.41
N LYS A 454 -28.62 6.80 -16.35
CA LYS A 454 -27.15 6.81 -16.55
C LYS A 454 -26.79 7.03 -18.02
N PRO A 455 -26.25 8.20 -18.38
CA PRO A 455 -26.05 9.42 -17.56
C PRO A 455 -27.38 9.99 -17.07
N THR A 456 -27.29 10.92 -16.08
CA THR A 456 -28.45 11.48 -15.39
C THR A 456 -29.44 12.16 -16.32
N ARG A 457 -30.70 11.75 -16.23
CA ARG A 457 -31.82 12.30 -16.99
C ARG A 457 -32.90 12.91 -16.12
N TYR A 458 -32.81 12.77 -14.80
CA TYR A 458 -33.83 13.18 -13.83
C TYR A 458 -35.18 12.47 -14.05
N LEU A 459 -35.11 11.23 -14.53
CA LEU A 459 -36.30 10.40 -14.72
C LEU A 459 -36.74 9.82 -13.37
N SER A 460 -37.94 10.19 -12.93
CA SER A 460 -38.49 9.67 -11.69
C SER A 460 -38.68 8.15 -11.75
N ARG A 461 -38.60 7.48 -10.62
CA ARG A 461 -38.81 6.05 -10.50
C ARG A 461 -40.19 5.65 -11.08
N VAL A 462 -41.25 6.44 -10.78
CA VAL A 462 -42.61 6.17 -11.29
C VAL A 462 -42.65 6.25 -12.81
N ALA A 463 -42.01 7.26 -13.42
CA ALA A 463 -41.94 7.38 -14.87
C ALA A 463 -41.12 6.27 -15.52
N SER A 464 -39.97 5.88 -14.88
CA SER A 464 -39.16 4.74 -15.34
C SER A 464 -39.95 3.42 -15.30
N GLU A 465 -40.69 3.15 -14.23
CA GLU A 465 -41.55 1.97 -14.10
C GLU A 465 -42.71 2.00 -15.09
N ALA A 466 -43.30 3.17 -15.40
CA ALA A 466 -44.36 3.30 -16.42
C ALA A 466 -43.82 2.99 -17.83
N ILE A 467 -42.61 3.44 -18.18
CA ILE A 467 -41.95 3.10 -19.45
C ILE A 467 -41.73 1.59 -19.52
N ALA A 468 -41.16 0.99 -18.49
CA ALA A 468 -40.94 -0.44 -18.43
C ALA A 468 -42.26 -1.24 -18.58
N TRP A 469 -43.33 -0.77 -17.94
CA TRP A 469 -44.65 -1.40 -18.07
C TRP A 469 -45.23 -1.33 -19.51
N SER A 470 -45.03 -0.18 -20.20
CA SER A 470 -45.43 -0.05 -21.61
C SER A 470 -44.66 -1.03 -22.51
N VAL A 471 -43.35 -1.14 -22.32
CA VAL A 471 -42.49 -2.11 -23.03
C VAL A 471 -42.87 -3.55 -22.73
N LYS A 472 -43.29 -3.87 -21.52
CA LYS A 472 -43.79 -5.19 -21.12
C LYS A 472 -45.10 -5.56 -21.84
N ARG A 473 -45.88 -4.58 -22.19
CA ARG A 473 -47.13 -4.76 -22.96
C ARG A 473 -46.94 -4.82 -24.48
N GLY A 474 -45.71 -4.76 -24.95
CA GLY A 474 -45.39 -4.95 -26.36
C GLY A 474 -44.98 -3.69 -27.13
N ALA A 475 -44.91 -2.53 -26.47
CA ALA A 475 -44.34 -1.33 -27.10
C ALA A 475 -42.85 -1.48 -27.26
N SER A 476 -42.24 -0.87 -28.27
CA SER A 476 -40.80 -0.69 -28.33
C SER A 476 -40.33 0.33 -27.29
N PHE A 477 -39.04 0.37 -26.96
CA PHE A 477 -38.50 1.42 -26.08
C PHE A 477 -38.67 2.81 -26.71
N ALA A 478 -38.46 2.93 -28.03
CA ALA A 478 -38.64 4.20 -28.74
C ALA A 478 -40.09 4.73 -28.61
N GLU A 479 -41.08 3.86 -28.77
CA GLU A 479 -42.51 4.22 -28.61
C GLU A 479 -42.85 4.61 -27.17
N ALA A 480 -42.39 3.81 -26.20
CA ALA A 480 -42.68 4.05 -24.79
C ALA A 480 -42.02 5.35 -24.28
N LEU A 481 -40.80 5.66 -24.73
CA LEU A 481 -40.07 6.89 -24.40
C LEU A 481 -40.69 8.10 -25.06
N ALA A 482 -41.11 8.00 -26.33
CA ALA A 482 -41.80 9.07 -27.05
C ALA A 482 -43.15 9.39 -26.41
N GLU A 483 -43.89 8.37 -25.95
CA GLU A 483 -45.15 8.59 -25.23
C GLU A 483 -44.93 9.27 -23.88
N ALA A 484 -43.95 8.81 -23.12
CA ALA A 484 -43.57 9.43 -21.84
C ALA A 484 -43.09 10.88 -22.00
N ALA A 485 -42.43 11.20 -23.12
CA ALA A 485 -41.96 12.56 -23.41
C ALA A 485 -43.11 13.56 -23.59
N LYS A 486 -44.27 13.14 -24.09
CA LYS A 486 -45.43 14.02 -24.29
C LYS A 486 -45.99 14.59 -22.99
N SER A 487 -45.86 13.88 -21.89
CA SER A 487 -46.33 14.28 -20.56
C SER A 487 -45.25 14.86 -19.65
N ALA A 488 -43.99 14.86 -20.10
CA ALA A 488 -42.85 15.35 -19.38
C ALA A 488 -42.63 16.87 -19.54
N SER A 489 -41.81 17.48 -18.69
CA SER A 489 -41.31 18.84 -18.96
C SER A 489 -40.48 18.84 -20.24
N ASP A 490 -40.40 20.01 -20.91
CA ASP A 490 -39.63 20.17 -22.18
C ASP A 490 -38.22 19.62 -22.08
N HIS A 491 -37.54 19.86 -20.96
CA HIS A 491 -36.17 19.38 -20.71
C HIS A 491 -36.09 17.85 -20.55
N LEU A 492 -37.01 17.27 -19.78
CA LEU A 492 -37.06 15.81 -19.63
C LEU A 492 -37.52 15.14 -20.90
N GLY A 493 -38.54 15.74 -21.58
CA GLY A 493 -39.04 15.26 -22.85
C GLY A 493 -37.97 15.15 -23.93
N SER A 494 -37.13 16.20 -24.08
CA SER A 494 -35.98 16.16 -24.98
C SER A 494 -35.02 15.01 -24.67
N ARG A 495 -34.65 14.82 -23.39
CA ARG A 495 -33.74 13.73 -22.97
C ARG A 495 -34.33 12.33 -23.21
N LEU A 496 -35.65 12.18 -23.09
CA LEU A 496 -36.34 10.90 -23.39
C LEU A 496 -36.33 10.61 -24.89
N LEU A 497 -36.56 11.63 -25.72
CA LEU A 497 -36.45 11.48 -27.17
C LEU A 497 -35.01 11.17 -27.61
N ASP A 498 -34.00 11.84 -27.03
CA ASP A 498 -32.58 11.55 -27.30
C ASP A 498 -32.22 10.10 -26.94
N LEU A 499 -32.81 9.56 -25.87
CA LEU A 499 -32.60 8.17 -25.48
C LEU A 499 -33.30 7.19 -26.45
N ALA A 500 -34.52 7.54 -26.90
CA ALA A 500 -35.26 6.78 -27.93
C ALA A 500 -34.46 6.70 -29.24
N ASP A 501 -33.99 7.85 -29.71
CA ASP A 501 -33.12 7.94 -30.91
C ASP A 501 -31.83 7.18 -30.74
N THR A 502 -31.22 7.21 -29.54
CA THR A 502 -30.00 6.47 -29.24
C THR A 502 -30.22 4.97 -29.33
N LEU A 503 -31.27 4.43 -28.72
CA LEU A 503 -31.61 3.00 -28.78
C LEU A 503 -31.95 2.55 -30.20
N THR A 504 -32.73 3.35 -30.94
CA THR A 504 -33.06 3.06 -32.33
C THR A 504 -31.84 3.06 -33.24
N TRP A 505 -30.97 4.07 -33.12
CA TRP A 505 -29.72 4.13 -33.87
C TRP A 505 -28.81 2.92 -33.53
N LEU A 506 -28.69 2.62 -32.25
CA LEU A 506 -27.84 1.51 -31.81
C LEU A 506 -28.38 0.16 -32.29
N ALA A 507 -29.72 -0.02 -32.33
CA ALA A 507 -30.36 -1.20 -32.90
C ALA A 507 -29.96 -1.40 -34.38
N GLY A 508 -29.90 -0.32 -35.17
CA GLY A 508 -29.39 -0.38 -36.54
C GLY A 508 -27.88 -0.66 -36.64
N ALA A 509 -27.12 -0.23 -35.66
CA ALA A 509 -25.65 -0.34 -35.67
C ALA A 509 -25.11 -1.69 -35.21
N LEU A 510 -25.90 -2.52 -34.51
CA LEU A 510 -25.44 -3.75 -33.82
C LEU A 510 -24.63 -4.70 -34.70
N ASP A 511 -25.02 -4.88 -35.97
CA ASP A 511 -24.39 -5.81 -36.91
C ASP A 511 -23.76 -5.13 -38.13
N THR A 512 -23.84 -3.79 -38.20
CA THR A 512 -23.35 -2.99 -39.33
C THR A 512 -22.04 -2.27 -39.03
N LEU A 513 -21.78 -1.96 -37.78
CA LEU A 513 -20.56 -1.28 -37.34
C LEU A 513 -19.66 -2.21 -36.53
N PRO A 514 -18.31 -2.03 -36.62
CA PRO A 514 -17.39 -2.66 -35.68
C PRO A 514 -17.76 -2.32 -34.24
N ALA A 515 -17.63 -3.29 -33.31
CA ALA A 515 -18.07 -3.14 -31.94
C ALA A 515 -17.46 -1.91 -31.23
N GLY A 516 -16.16 -1.71 -31.37
CA GLY A 516 -15.47 -0.55 -30.79
C GLY A 516 -15.96 0.76 -31.35
N THR A 517 -16.23 0.83 -32.66
CA THR A 517 -16.81 2.03 -33.32
C THR A 517 -18.22 2.31 -32.78
N ALA A 518 -19.08 1.29 -32.71
CA ALA A 518 -20.45 1.46 -32.20
C ALA A 518 -20.44 1.95 -30.72
N LEU A 519 -19.60 1.38 -29.88
CA LEU A 519 -19.48 1.76 -28.48
C LEU A 519 -18.85 3.15 -28.29
N THR A 520 -17.83 3.52 -29.06
CA THR A 520 -17.22 4.86 -29.03
C THR A 520 -18.21 5.93 -29.42
N LEU A 521 -19.00 5.69 -30.48
CA LEU A 521 -20.06 6.60 -30.88
C LEU A 521 -21.19 6.67 -29.83
N LEU A 522 -21.53 5.56 -29.20
CA LEU A 522 -22.49 5.53 -28.08
C LEU A 522 -21.96 6.38 -26.92
N ASP A 523 -20.73 6.16 -26.46
CA ASP A 523 -20.14 6.93 -25.36
C ASP A 523 -20.15 8.43 -25.66
N HIS A 524 -19.73 8.82 -26.88
CA HIS A 524 -19.76 10.20 -27.32
C HIS A 524 -21.18 10.79 -27.33
N LYS A 525 -22.18 10.01 -27.84
CA LYS A 525 -23.56 10.46 -27.94
C LYS A 525 -24.22 10.69 -26.58
N ILE A 526 -23.92 9.84 -25.61
CA ILE A 526 -24.48 9.95 -24.25
C ILE A 526 -23.58 10.66 -23.26
N GLY A 527 -22.28 10.87 -23.56
CA GLY A 527 -21.31 11.53 -22.70
C GLY A 527 -21.00 10.72 -21.43
N TYR A 528 -20.91 9.37 -21.54
CA TYR A 528 -20.87 8.49 -20.36
C TYR A 528 -19.54 8.54 -19.62
N ALA A 529 -18.41 8.54 -20.32
CA ALA A 529 -17.10 8.65 -19.68
C ALA A 529 -16.95 9.99 -18.92
N ASP A 530 -17.44 11.10 -19.50
CA ASP A 530 -17.45 12.40 -18.83
C ASP A 530 -18.42 12.46 -17.64
N TYR A 531 -19.56 11.77 -17.75
CA TYR A 531 -20.46 11.59 -16.62
C TYR A 531 -19.75 10.87 -15.46
N LEU A 532 -19.06 9.77 -15.71
CA LEU A 532 -18.33 9.03 -14.68
C LEU A 532 -17.26 9.89 -13.97
N ARG A 533 -16.53 10.73 -14.72
CA ARG A 533 -15.53 11.64 -14.14
C ARG A 533 -16.15 12.67 -13.19
N ARG A 534 -17.37 13.13 -13.50
CA ARG A 534 -18.05 14.21 -12.75
C ARG A 534 -18.98 13.71 -11.66
N SER A 535 -19.40 12.45 -11.69
CA SER A 535 -20.38 11.88 -10.75
C SER A 535 -19.77 11.36 -9.45
N SER A 536 -18.46 11.54 -9.20
CA SER A 536 -17.76 11.10 -8.00
C SER A 536 -17.30 12.29 -7.16
N GLY A 537 -17.51 12.23 -5.85
CA GLY A 537 -16.95 13.17 -4.88
C GLY A 537 -15.45 13.02 -4.68
N PHE A 538 -14.89 11.92 -5.21
CA PHE A 538 -13.45 11.67 -5.28
C PHE A 538 -13.03 11.64 -6.76
N PRO A 539 -12.33 12.70 -7.25
CA PRO A 539 -11.98 12.81 -8.67
C PRO A 539 -11.24 11.58 -9.21
N GLU A 540 -10.39 10.97 -8.42
CA GLU A 540 -9.64 9.76 -8.80
C GLU A 540 -10.54 8.55 -9.04
N THR A 541 -11.58 8.36 -8.23
CA THR A 541 -12.54 7.27 -8.40
C THR A 541 -13.31 7.44 -9.71
N GLY A 542 -13.78 8.65 -10.00
CA GLY A 542 -14.44 8.97 -11.26
C GLY A 542 -13.52 8.76 -12.47
N ALA A 543 -12.28 9.22 -12.39
CA ALA A 543 -11.27 9.03 -13.42
C ALA A 543 -10.95 7.55 -13.66
N ALA A 544 -10.81 6.75 -12.60
CA ALA A 544 -10.55 5.32 -12.70
C ALA A 544 -11.70 4.54 -13.38
N ARG A 545 -12.96 4.92 -13.11
CA ARG A 545 -14.13 4.34 -13.79
C ARG A 545 -14.19 4.72 -15.27
N ALA A 546 -13.92 5.99 -15.59
CA ALA A 546 -13.82 6.43 -16.98
C ALA A 546 -12.71 5.69 -17.73
N ALA A 547 -11.53 5.54 -17.10
CA ALA A 547 -10.43 4.76 -17.67
C ALA A 547 -10.80 3.28 -17.89
N SER A 548 -11.62 2.68 -17.02
CA SER A 548 -12.15 1.32 -17.19
C SER A 548 -13.04 1.22 -18.44
N VAL A 549 -13.90 2.23 -18.69
CA VAL A 549 -14.71 2.33 -19.90
C VAL A 549 -13.82 2.49 -21.13
N GLU A 550 -12.87 3.40 -21.12
CA GLU A 550 -11.94 3.64 -22.24
C GLU A 550 -11.12 2.38 -22.58
N ALA A 551 -10.65 1.63 -21.57
CA ALA A 551 -9.97 0.36 -21.77
C ALA A 551 -10.91 -0.69 -22.41
N PHE A 552 -12.17 -0.73 -22.00
CA PHE A 552 -13.17 -1.60 -22.60
C PHE A 552 -13.49 -1.21 -24.05
N LEU A 553 -13.57 0.09 -24.37
CA LEU A 553 -13.78 0.57 -25.75
C LEU A 553 -12.61 0.11 -26.66
N ARG A 554 -11.36 0.21 -26.17
CA ARG A 554 -10.20 -0.30 -26.91
C ARG A 554 -10.27 -1.82 -27.12
N TYR A 555 -10.60 -2.59 -26.09
CA TYR A 555 -10.80 -4.04 -26.18
C TYR A 555 -11.85 -4.41 -27.25
N ALA A 556 -12.94 -3.64 -27.30
CA ALA A 556 -14.01 -3.88 -28.25
C ALA A 556 -13.62 -3.62 -29.72
N GLN A 557 -12.56 -2.83 -29.99
CA GLN A 557 -12.10 -2.51 -31.35
C GLN A 557 -11.68 -3.79 -32.13
N GLY A 558 -11.20 -4.82 -31.45
CA GLY A 558 -10.86 -6.09 -32.06
C GLY A 558 -12.06 -6.99 -32.42
N LYS A 559 -13.30 -6.56 -32.17
CA LYS A 559 -14.50 -7.37 -32.43
C LYS A 559 -15.27 -6.87 -33.66
N PRO A 560 -15.70 -7.78 -34.55
CA PRO A 560 -16.26 -7.40 -35.86
C PRO A 560 -17.57 -6.61 -35.73
N THR A 561 -18.44 -6.95 -34.76
CA THR A 561 -19.74 -6.28 -34.54
C THR A 561 -20.07 -6.27 -33.04
N ALA A 562 -21.01 -5.39 -32.64
CA ALA A 562 -21.51 -5.35 -31.28
C ALA A 562 -22.21 -6.67 -30.88
N SER A 563 -22.97 -7.30 -31.81
CA SER A 563 -23.59 -8.60 -31.55
C SER A 563 -22.52 -9.72 -31.33
N ALA A 564 -21.45 -9.73 -32.10
CA ALA A 564 -20.33 -10.67 -31.92
C ALA A 564 -19.61 -10.44 -30.59
N LEU A 565 -19.41 -9.18 -30.17
CA LEU A 565 -18.87 -8.84 -28.86
C LEU A 565 -19.75 -9.40 -27.74
N LEU A 566 -21.05 -9.16 -27.79
CA LEU A 566 -21.98 -9.66 -26.78
C LEU A 566 -21.96 -11.17 -26.67
N ALA A 567 -22.01 -11.90 -27.80
CA ALA A 567 -21.91 -13.35 -27.81
C ALA A 567 -20.60 -13.87 -27.21
N HIS A 568 -19.47 -13.22 -27.52
CA HIS A 568 -18.19 -13.56 -26.95
C HIS A 568 -18.15 -13.36 -25.42
N LEU A 569 -18.68 -12.23 -24.93
CA LEU A 569 -18.72 -11.95 -23.48
C LEU A 569 -19.68 -12.91 -22.73
N ASP A 570 -20.77 -13.35 -23.37
CA ASP A 570 -21.65 -14.36 -22.80
C ASP A 570 -20.95 -15.71 -22.66
N ASP A 571 -20.15 -16.11 -23.66
CA ASP A 571 -19.33 -17.32 -23.57
C ASP A 571 -18.29 -17.25 -22.44
N LEU A 572 -17.61 -16.12 -22.29
CA LEU A 572 -16.69 -15.89 -21.17
C LEU A 572 -17.38 -16.01 -19.81
N ALA A 573 -18.55 -15.37 -19.68
CA ALA A 573 -19.35 -15.43 -18.47
C ALA A 573 -19.84 -16.84 -18.14
N ALA A 574 -20.31 -17.57 -19.15
CA ALA A 574 -20.79 -18.96 -19.00
C ALA A 574 -19.66 -19.91 -18.54
N ARG A 575 -18.45 -19.70 -19.03
CA ARG A 575 -17.26 -20.47 -18.59
C ARG A 575 -16.75 -20.04 -17.22
N GLY A 576 -17.26 -18.95 -16.66
CA GLY A 576 -16.85 -18.41 -15.37
C GLY A 576 -15.42 -17.91 -15.33
N VAL A 577 -14.91 -17.45 -16.46
CA VAL A 577 -13.53 -17.02 -16.62
C VAL A 577 -13.26 -15.76 -15.82
N GLY A 578 -12.13 -15.73 -15.10
CA GLY A 578 -11.74 -14.60 -14.25
C GLY A 578 -12.55 -14.46 -12.95
N GLN A 579 -13.57 -15.30 -12.74
CA GLN A 579 -14.37 -15.26 -11.52
C GLN A 579 -13.60 -15.89 -10.35
N ASN A 580 -13.80 -15.33 -9.16
CA ASN A 580 -13.21 -15.83 -7.92
C ASN A 580 -13.95 -17.11 -7.45
N ARG A 581 -13.88 -18.20 -8.23
CA ARG A 581 -14.49 -19.48 -7.89
C ARG A 581 -13.56 -20.29 -7.01
N ALA A 582 -14.06 -20.66 -5.84
CA ALA A 582 -13.55 -21.62 -4.84
C ALA A 582 -12.03 -21.50 -4.50
N ALA A 583 -11.75 -21.26 -3.24
CA ALA A 583 -10.43 -21.46 -2.66
C ALA A 583 -9.94 -22.88 -2.99
N GLY A 584 -8.97 -23.04 -3.90
CA GLY A 584 -8.40 -24.33 -4.24
C GLY A 584 -7.99 -24.53 -5.71
N ALA A 585 -8.46 -23.71 -6.65
CA ALA A 585 -8.00 -23.80 -8.01
C ALA A 585 -6.63 -23.12 -8.17
N ASP A 586 -5.65 -23.85 -8.73
CA ASP A 586 -4.34 -23.28 -9.08
C ASP A 586 -4.52 -22.27 -10.23
N SER A 587 -4.38 -20.98 -9.94
CA SER A 587 -4.61 -19.89 -10.88
C SER A 587 -3.77 -18.67 -10.58
N VAL A 588 -3.35 -17.97 -11.65
CA VAL A 588 -2.63 -16.70 -11.56
C VAL A 588 -3.52 -15.65 -10.87
N SER A 589 -2.96 -14.94 -9.91
CA SER A 589 -3.68 -13.88 -9.20
C SER A 589 -3.49 -12.54 -9.91
N LEU A 590 -4.58 -11.94 -10.40
CA LEU A 590 -4.63 -10.59 -10.97
C LEU A 590 -5.29 -9.65 -9.96
N LEU A 591 -4.54 -8.70 -9.40
CA LEU A 591 -5.01 -7.85 -8.31
C LEU A 591 -4.32 -6.50 -8.29
N THR A 592 -4.92 -5.52 -7.57
CA THR A 592 -4.24 -4.24 -7.34
C THR A 592 -3.12 -4.38 -6.31
N VAL A 593 -2.12 -3.50 -6.40
CA VAL A 593 -1.02 -3.42 -5.41
C VAL A 593 -1.57 -3.24 -4.00
N PHE A 594 -2.65 -2.49 -3.81
CA PHE A 594 -3.32 -2.33 -2.51
C PHE A 594 -3.72 -3.67 -1.89
N ARG A 595 -4.30 -4.57 -2.70
CA ARG A 595 -4.73 -5.89 -2.24
C ARG A 595 -3.58 -6.89 -2.09
N ALA A 596 -2.44 -6.61 -2.71
CA ALA A 596 -1.23 -7.42 -2.59
C ALA A 596 -0.46 -7.18 -1.28
N LYS A 597 -0.80 -6.12 -0.53
CA LYS A 597 -0.17 -5.84 0.76
C LYS A 597 -0.36 -7.01 1.73
N GLY A 598 0.73 -7.41 2.39
CA GLY A 598 0.76 -8.61 3.24
C GLY A 598 1.04 -9.92 2.50
N LEU A 599 0.74 -10.00 1.20
CA LEU A 599 0.96 -11.19 0.38
C LEU A 599 2.37 -11.21 -0.26
N GLN A 600 2.72 -12.33 -0.89
CA GLN A 600 4.01 -12.50 -1.58
C GLN A 600 3.97 -13.67 -2.55
N TRP A 601 4.75 -13.58 -3.64
CA TRP A 601 4.82 -14.61 -4.67
C TRP A 601 6.25 -14.82 -5.17
N PRO A 602 6.62 -16.03 -5.59
CA PRO A 602 7.88 -16.29 -6.27
C PRO A 602 8.06 -15.43 -7.52
N VAL A 603 6.99 -15.26 -8.32
CA VAL A 603 7.01 -14.52 -9.57
C VAL A 603 5.95 -13.43 -9.57
N VAL A 604 6.36 -12.19 -9.83
CA VAL A 604 5.49 -11.02 -9.85
C VAL A 604 5.66 -10.26 -11.15
N PHE A 605 4.52 -9.87 -11.74
CA PHE A 605 4.45 -8.98 -12.89
C PHE A 605 3.87 -7.65 -12.46
N VAL A 606 4.47 -6.54 -12.91
CA VAL A 606 3.94 -5.18 -12.75
C VAL A 606 3.85 -4.54 -14.13
N PRO A 607 2.67 -4.54 -14.76
CA PRO A 607 2.45 -3.90 -16.05
C PRO A 607 2.34 -2.38 -15.91
N ASP A 608 2.43 -1.68 -17.04
CA ASP A 608 2.25 -0.24 -17.18
C ASP A 608 3.12 0.59 -16.22
N CYS A 609 4.41 0.23 -16.10
CA CYS A 609 5.38 1.04 -15.39
C CYS A 609 5.68 2.33 -16.18
N ASN A 610 4.63 3.09 -16.49
CA ASN A 610 4.66 4.34 -17.27
C ASN A 610 4.15 5.51 -16.43
N GLN A 611 4.58 6.73 -16.81
CA GLN A 611 4.10 7.97 -16.22
C GLN A 611 2.58 8.09 -16.43
N GLY A 612 1.85 8.56 -15.40
CA GLY A 612 0.39 8.65 -15.41
C GLY A 612 -0.35 7.40 -14.95
N ILE A 613 0.37 6.26 -14.81
CA ILE A 613 -0.16 5.02 -14.20
C ILE A 613 0.62 4.67 -12.94
N LEU A 614 1.95 4.66 -13.01
CA LEU A 614 2.86 4.51 -11.88
C LEU A 614 3.97 5.56 -11.99
N PRO A 615 3.79 6.76 -11.40
CA PRO A 615 2.71 7.19 -10.49
C PRO A 615 1.37 7.50 -11.17
N TYR A 616 0.29 7.33 -10.42
CA TYR A 616 -1.07 7.82 -10.72
C TYR A 616 -1.37 9.01 -9.82
N GLY A 617 -2.12 10.01 -10.31
CA GLY A 617 -2.46 11.21 -9.52
C GLY A 617 -1.49 12.38 -9.68
N GLY A 618 -1.55 13.31 -8.75
CA GLY A 618 -0.83 14.58 -8.78
C GLY A 618 0.53 14.58 -8.09
N PRO A 619 1.28 15.70 -8.19
CA PRO A 619 2.59 15.83 -7.53
C PRO A 619 2.55 15.71 -6.00
N ASP A 620 1.42 16.08 -5.39
CA ASP A 620 1.26 16.07 -3.93
C ASP A 620 1.19 14.64 -3.37
N GLU A 621 0.84 13.65 -4.20
CA GLU A 621 0.69 12.24 -3.84
C GLU A 621 1.91 11.38 -4.19
N ILE A 622 2.97 12.00 -4.72
CA ILE A 622 4.12 11.28 -5.27
C ILE A 622 4.82 10.36 -4.26
N GLU A 623 4.86 10.72 -2.98
CA GLU A 623 5.46 9.88 -1.95
C GLU A 623 4.60 8.67 -1.60
N GLU A 624 3.27 8.80 -1.60
CA GLU A 624 2.34 7.68 -1.42
C GLU A 624 2.42 6.73 -2.62
N GLU A 625 2.41 7.24 -3.85
CA GLU A 625 2.56 6.45 -5.07
C GLU A 625 3.92 5.71 -5.12
N ARG A 626 4.99 6.34 -4.61
CA ARG A 626 6.30 5.67 -4.51
C ARG A 626 6.30 4.55 -3.47
N ARG A 627 5.60 4.73 -2.32
CA ARG A 627 5.37 3.64 -1.36
C ARG A 627 4.55 2.51 -1.99
N LEU A 628 3.56 2.84 -2.81
CA LEU A 628 2.77 1.85 -3.52
C LEU A 628 3.65 1.02 -4.48
N PHE A 629 4.50 1.69 -5.27
CA PHE A 629 5.44 1.01 -6.15
C PHE A 629 6.45 0.16 -5.35
N TYR A 630 6.99 0.69 -4.27
CA TYR A 630 7.84 -0.08 -3.34
C TYR A 630 7.12 -1.32 -2.79
N VAL A 631 5.85 -1.20 -2.43
CA VAL A 631 5.05 -2.36 -2.02
C VAL A 631 4.96 -3.38 -3.15
N ALA A 632 4.71 -2.98 -4.40
CA ALA A 632 4.66 -3.89 -5.54
C ALA A 632 5.97 -4.67 -5.72
N LEU A 633 7.11 -3.98 -5.71
CA LEU A 633 8.44 -4.58 -5.84
C LEU A 633 8.72 -5.58 -4.71
N THR A 634 8.37 -5.22 -3.47
CA THR A 634 8.61 -6.05 -2.27
C THR A 634 7.65 -7.23 -2.11
N ARG A 635 6.69 -7.43 -3.02
CA ARG A 635 5.87 -8.67 -3.06
C ARG A 635 6.63 -9.83 -3.68
N THR A 636 7.71 -9.56 -4.40
CA THR A 636 8.49 -10.52 -5.14
C THR A 636 9.46 -11.27 -4.23
N GLN A 637 9.47 -12.59 -4.36
CA GLN A 637 10.49 -13.42 -3.73
C GLN A 637 11.70 -13.63 -4.66
N SER A 638 11.48 -14.01 -5.91
CA SER A 638 12.53 -14.42 -6.83
C SER A 638 12.55 -13.63 -8.15
N CYS A 639 11.49 -13.69 -8.93
CA CYS A 639 11.47 -13.09 -10.27
C CYS A 639 10.46 -11.95 -10.36
N LEU A 640 10.91 -10.80 -10.84
CA LEU A 640 10.10 -9.61 -11.04
C LEU A 640 10.15 -9.20 -12.51
N HIS A 641 8.98 -9.11 -13.14
CA HIS A 641 8.82 -8.61 -14.50
C HIS A 641 8.13 -7.25 -14.48
N LEU A 642 8.83 -6.22 -14.94
CA LEU A 642 8.32 -4.85 -15.06
C LEU A 642 8.06 -4.57 -16.53
N HIS A 643 6.87 -4.14 -16.88
CA HIS A 643 6.48 -3.88 -18.26
C HIS A 643 6.16 -2.41 -18.47
N MET A 644 6.57 -1.87 -19.62
CA MET A 644 6.31 -0.50 -20.05
C MET A 644 5.77 -0.50 -21.47
N VAL A 645 4.89 0.44 -21.79
CA VAL A 645 4.43 0.69 -23.16
C VAL A 645 5.27 1.83 -23.75
N ARG A 646 5.81 1.62 -24.95
CA ARG A 646 6.73 2.54 -25.62
C ARG A 646 6.12 3.91 -25.95
N THR A 647 4.81 3.95 -26.16
CA THR A 647 4.09 5.19 -26.50
C THR A 647 4.01 6.19 -25.38
N GLU A 648 4.25 5.74 -24.15
CA GLU A 648 4.18 6.55 -22.94
C GLU A 648 5.56 6.68 -22.28
N PRO A 649 5.86 7.79 -21.61
CA PRO A 649 7.12 7.93 -20.87
C PRO A 649 7.26 6.85 -19.80
N PRO A 650 8.49 6.34 -19.56
CA PRO A 650 8.73 5.41 -18.45
C PRO A 650 8.38 6.04 -17.11
N SER A 651 7.99 5.20 -16.15
CA SER A 651 7.76 5.61 -14.77
C SER A 651 8.94 6.40 -14.21
N GLN A 652 8.68 7.59 -13.64
CA GLN A 652 9.71 8.35 -12.96
C GLN A 652 10.40 7.57 -11.85
N PHE A 653 9.71 6.62 -11.20
CA PHE A 653 10.29 5.79 -10.14
C PHE A 653 11.40 4.88 -10.63
N LEU A 654 11.26 4.33 -11.84
CA LEU A 654 12.33 3.55 -12.49
C LEU A 654 13.49 4.43 -12.92
N VAL A 655 13.19 5.61 -13.47
CA VAL A 655 14.21 6.58 -13.88
C VAL A 655 15.01 7.07 -12.66
N GLU A 656 14.35 7.45 -11.58
CA GLU A 656 14.98 7.90 -10.34
C GLU A 656 15.82 6.82 -9.65
N ALA A 657 15.39 5.54 -9.76
CA ALA A 657 16.11 4.40 -9.23
C ALA A 657 17.33 4.01 -10.09
N ASP A 658 17.49 4.63 -11.25
CA ASP A 658 18.50 4.23 -12.25
C ASP A 658 18.55 2.70 -12.42
N TRP A 659 17.39 2.14 -12.77
CA TRP A 659 17.16 0.69 -12.73
C TRP A 659 18.21 -0.10 -13.51
N ARG A 660 18.71 0.44 -14.67
CA ARG A 660 19.72 -0.23 -15.48
C ARG A 660 21.04 -0.38 -14.73
N GLN A 661 21.52 0.72 -14.15
CA GLN A 661 22.76 0.73 -13.39
C GLN A 661 22.60 -0.09 -12.08
N THR A 662 21.44 -0.02 -11.44
CA THR A 662 21.15 -0.80 -10.22
C THR A 662 21.21 -2.30 -10.49
N LEU A 663 20.54 -2.77 -11.55
CA LEU A 663 20.52 -4.20 -11.89
C LEU A 663 21.89 -4.67 -12.40
N GLU A 664 22.61 -3.83 -13.14
CA GLU A 664 23.98 -4.14 -13.56
C GLU A 664 24.92 -4.26 -12.36
N ALA A 665 24.81 -3.38 -11.38
CA ALA A 665 25.56 -3.47 -10.13
C ALA A 665 25.30 -4.80 -9.37
N VAL A 666 24.03 -5.25 -9.33
CA VAL A 666 23.68 -6.57 -8.74
C VAL A 666 24.37 -7.71 -9.48
N ARG A 667 24.35 -7.69 -10.82
CA ARG A 667 25.04 -8.72 -11.62
C ARG A 667 26.54 -8.72 -11.43
N GLN A 668 27.18 -7.55 -11.38
CA GLN A 668 28.60 -7.41 -11.11
C GLN A 668 28.98 -7.98 -9.76
N VAL A 669 28.24 -7.63 -8.69
CA VAL A 669 28.47 -8.17 -7.34
C VAL A 669 28.25 -9.68 -7.34
N HIS A 670 27.21 -10.18 -7.99
CA HIS A 670 26.93 -11.62 -8.09
C HIS A 670 28.10 -12.38 -8.78
N SER A 671 28.57 -11.86 -9.91
CA SER A 671 29.70 -12.44 -10.63
C SER A 671 30.99 -12.43 -9.79
N LEU A 672 31.24 -11.35 -9.06
CA LEU A 672 32.38 -11.24 -8.16
C LEU A 672 32.32 -12.28 -7.03
N ILE A 673 31.15 -12.43 -6.38
CA ILE A 673 30.97 -13.39 -5.28
C ILE A 673 31.10 -14.84 -5.79
N ALA A 674 30.70 -15.12 -7.03
CA ALA A 674 30.82 -16.42 -7.63
C ALA A 674 32.29 -16.79 -7.97
N ALA A 675 33.13 -15.78 -8.22
CA ALA A 675 34.55 -15.99 -8.50
C ALA A 675 35.35 -16.29 -7.24
N GLU A 676 36.50 -16.98 -7.38
CA GLU A 676 37.42 -17.21 -6.26
C GLU A 676 38.02 -15.88 -5.77
N PRO A 677 38.12 -15.64 -4.43
CA PRO A 677 38.65 -14.39 -3.87
C PRO A 677 40.04 -14.00 -4.40
N SER A 678 40.90 -14.98 -4.70
CA SER A 678 42.21 -14.74 -5.27
C SER A 678 42.20 -14.07 -6.64
N ALA A 679 41.10 -14.22 -7.40
CA ALA A 679 40.93 -13.64 -8.73
C ALA A 679 40.43 -12.19 -8.69
N TRP A 680 39.95 -11.70 -7.53
CA TRP A 680 39.39 -10.36 -7.43
C TRP A 680 40.46 -9.30 -7.66
N GLN A 681 40.09 -8.27 -8.46
CA GLN A 681 40.91 -7.12 -8.75
C GLN A 681 40.52 -5.90 -7.91
N THR A 682 41.40 -4.90 -7.88
CA THR A 682 41.11 -3.64 -7.16
C THR A 682 39.80 -2.99 -7.68
N SER A 683 39.56 -2.99 -8.99
CA SER A 683 38.31 -2.45 -9.60
C SER A 683 37.07 -3.16 -9.07
N ASP A 684 37.12 -4.46 -8.86
CA ASP A 684 35.98 -5.27 -8.42
C ASP A 684 35.64 -4.97 -6.95
N VAL A 685 36.66 -4.85 -6.10
CA VAL A 685 36.49 -4.49 -4.68
C VAL A 685 36.00 -3.06 -4.53
N LEU A 686 36.48 -2.14 -5.37
CA LEU A 686 35.98 -0.77 -5.37
C LEU A 686 34.53 -0.68 -5.84
N ALA A 687 34.15 -1.47 -6.86
CA ALA A 687 32.77 -1.60 -7.29
C ALA A 687 31.89 -2.19 -6.17
N LEU A 688 32.35 -3.27 -5.53
CA LEU A 688 31.68 -3.85 -4.37
C LEU A 688 31.46 -2.83 -3.25
N ALA A 689 32.51 -2.11 -2.84
CA ALA A 689 32.40 -1.09 -1.79
C ALA A 689 31.41 0.03 -2.17
N ARG A 690 31.40 0.48 -3.42
CA ARG A 690 30.47 1.50 -3.92
C ARG A 690 29.02 1.03 -3.86
N HIS A 691 28.75 -0.23 -4.21
CA HIS A 691 27.41 -0.76 -4.33
C HIS A 691 26.86 -1.35 -3.03
N THR A 692 27.71 -1.72 -2.08
CA THR A 692 27.31 -2.33 -0.80
C THR A 692 26.17 -1.58 -0.09
N PRO A 693 26.23 -0.26 0.15
CA PRO A 693 25.15 0.44 0.83
C PRO A 693 23.85 0.44 0.00
N ALA A 694 23.98 0.69 -1.31
CA ALA A 694 22.81 0.80 -2.20
C ALA A 694 22.05 -0.52 -2.34
N LEU A 695 22.77 -1.64 -2.33
CA LEU A 695 22.19 -2.98 -2.47
C LEU A 695 21.79 -3.60 -1.13
N GLY A 696 22.01 -2.94 0.01
CA GLY A 696 21.71 -3.50 1.32
C GLY A 696 22.58 -4.70 1.68
N LEU A 697 23.87 -4.68 1.29
CA LEU A 697 24.79 -5.82 1.46
C LEU A 697 25.65 -5.74 2.73
N GLU A 698 25.55 -4.66 3.54
CA GLU A 698 26.42 -4.44 4.69
C GLU A 698 26.43 -5.61 5.68
N ARG A 699 25.26 -6.21 5.95
CA ARG A 699 25.10 -7.35 6.85
C ARG A 699 25.17 -8.69 6.13
N TYR A 700 24.98 -8.70 4.80
CA TYR A 700 24.96 -9.95 4.05
C TYR A 700 26.26 -10.72 4.21
N PHE A 701 27.37 -10.09 3.95
CA PHE A 701 28.68 -10.73 3.99
C PHE A 701 29.12 -11.17 5.38
N THR A 702 28.67 -10.48 6.43
CA THR A 702 29.04 -10.79 7.82
C THR A 702 28.11 -11.81 8.48
N THR A 703 26.89 -11.97 8.00
CA THR A 703 25.85 -12.72 8.71
C THR A 703 25.17 -13.79 7.86
N TRP A 704 24.92 -13.51 6.57
CA TRP A 704 24.02 -14.30 5.74
C TRP A 704 24.67 -14.97 4.54
N TRP A 705 25.94 -14.65 4.27
CA TRP A 705 26.65 -15.25 3.13
C TRP A 705 26.90 -16.72 3.39
N ASP A 706 26.18 -17.59 2.68
CA ASP A 706 26.31 -19.03 2.73
C ASP A 706 27.56 -19.47 1.94
N ALA A 707 28.73 -19.33 2.58
CA ALA A 707 30.00 -19.73 2.04
C ALA A 707 30.85 -20.42 3.14
N PRO A 708 31.75 -21.33 2.77
CA PRO A 708 32.66 -21.92 3.74
C PRO A 708 33.47 -20.84 4.48
N PRO A 709 33.71 -21.00 5.80
CA PRO A 709 34.44 -20.00 6.60
C PRO A 709 35.80 -19.60 6.01
N GLU A 710 36.50 -20.54 5.41
CA GLU A 710 37.78 -20.33 4.73
C GLU A 710 37.64 -19.38 3.53
N ARG A 711 36.53 -19.49 2.76
CA ARG A 711 36.26 -18.60 1.64
C ARG A 711 35.88 -17.19 2.11
N ILE A 712 35.14 -17.08 3.22
CA ILE A 712 34.78 -15.79 3.82
C ILE A 712 36.05 -15.09 4.28
N GLN A 713 36.95 -15.79 4.98
CA GLN A 713 38.23 -15.26 5.45
C GLN A 713 39.15 -14.87 4.28
N ALA A 714 39.23 -15.70 3.24
CA ALA A 714 40.03 -15.39 2.04
C ALA A 714 39.48 -14.14 1.33
N ALA A 715 38.15 -14.00 1.22
CA ALA A 715 37.50 -12.82 0.64
C ALA A 715 37.81 -11.56 1.48
N ALA A 716 37.68 -11.63 2.80
CA ALA A 716 37.97 -10.51 3.70
C ALA A 716 39.43 -10.09 3.59
N ALA A 717 40.36 -11.04 3.65
CA ALA A 717 41.79 -10.79 3.50
C ALA A 717 42.11 -10.15 2.13
N ARG A 718 41.51 -10.65 1.06
CA ARG A 718 41.69 -10.11 -0.28
C ARG A 718 41.17 -8.68 -0.40
N VAL A 719 39.98 -8.38 0.15
CA VAL A 719 39.39 -7.04 0.17
C VAL A 719 40.31 -6.07 0.90
N HIS A 720 40.86 -6.45 2.08
CA HIS A 720 41.78 -5.60 2.83
C HIS A 720 43.06 -5.32 2.04
N ALA A 721 43.66 -6.36 1.47
CA ALA A 721 44.88 -6.22 0.67
C ALA A 721 44.70 -5.29 -0.54
N LEU A 722 43.59 -5.40 -1.21
CA LEU A 722 43.26 -4.55 -2.39
C LEU A 722 42.90 -3.11 -1.98
N LEU A 723 42.19 -2.90 -0.87
CA LEU A 723 41.89 -1.57 -0.35
C LEU A 723 43.17 -0.87 0.11
N ASP A 724 44.09 -1.57 0.76
CA ASP A 724 45.39 -1.03 1.13
C ASP A 724 46.30 -0.72 -0.06
N ALA A 725 46.20 -1.50 -1.12
CA ALA A 725 46.88 -1.20 -2.38
C ALA A 725 46.27 0.05 -3.06
N ALA A 726 44.95 0.21 -3.05
CA ALA A 726 44.26 1.38 -3.57
C ALA A 726 44.62 2.67 -2.79
N ASP A 727 44.72 2.60 -1.48
CA ASP A 727 45.15 3.75 -0.64
C ASP A 727 46.55 4.18 -0.94
N ARG A 728 47.49 3.21 -1.07
CA ARG A 728 48.87 3.52 -1.48
C ARG A 728 48.97 4.22 -2.85
N GLN A 729 47.99 3.99 -3.72
CA GLN A 729 47.87 4.64 -5.03
C GLN A 729 46.99 5.90 -5.04
N ASN A 730 46.53 6.38 -3.88
CA ASN A 730 45.62 7.53 -3.73
C ASN A 730 44.29 7.39 -4.49
N LEU A 731 43.80 6.16 -4.74
CA LEU A 731 42.58 5.86 -5.48
C LEU A 731 41.32 5.84 -4.59
N SER A 732 41.48 5.71 -3.25
CA SER A 732 40.34 5.58 -2.33
C SER A 732 39.50 6.85 -2.12
N GLY A 733 40.13 8.05 -2.14
CA GLY A 733 39.45 9.33 -1.98
C GLY A 733 38.46 9.65 -3.13
N PRO A 734 38.88 9.57 -4.40
CA PRO A 734 37.98 9.80 -5.55
C PRO A 734 36.84 8.81 -5.65
N LEU A 735 36.95 7.63 -5.02
CA LEU A 735 36.00 6.52 -5.14
C LEU A 735 34.99 6.46 -3.97
N GLY A 736 35.04 7.39 -3.01
CA GLY A 736 34.08 7.51 -1.91
C GLY A 736 34.11 6.33 -0.91
N LEU A 737 35.27 5.69 -0.76
CA LEU A 737 35.46 4.63 0.25
C LEU A 737 35.47 5.26 1.65
N THR A 738 34.52 4.88 2.46
CA THR A 738 34.43 5.31 3.87
C THR A 738 35.08 4.29 4.81
N SER A 739 35.47 4.74 5.99
CA SER A 739 35.98 3.87 7.06
C SER A 739 35.00 2.76 7.46
N ALA A 740 33.69 3.01 7.31
CA ALA A 740 32.65 2.03 7.58
C ALA A 740 32.73 0.79 6.68
N HIS A 741 33.13 0.95 5.43
CA HIS A 741 33.31 -0.20 4.52
C HIS A 741 34.46 -1.10 4.95
N ARG A 742 35.51 -0.54 5.52
CA ARG A 742 36.65 -1.30 6.06
C ARG A 742 36.28 -2.06 7.31
N VAL A 743 35.54 -1.44 8.23
CA VAL A 743 35.09 -2.04 9.48
C VAL A 743 34.20 -3.28 9.23
N ALA A 744 33.29 -3.19 8.27
CA ALA A 744 32.42 -4.32 7.92
C ALA A 744 33.20 -5.57 7.47
N TRP A 745 34.24 -5.40 6.67
CA TRP A 745 35.09 -6.50 6.22
C TRP A 745 36.12 -6.93 7.25
N ALA A 746 36.59 -6.03 8.10
CA ALA A 746 37.52 -6.34 9.20
C ALA A 746 36.89 -7.31 10.22
N ALA A 747 35.58 -7.22 10.44
CA ALA A 747 34.86 -8.13 11.32
C ALA A 747 34.86 -9.60 10.85
N LEU A 748 35.18 -9.86 9.60
CA LEU A 748 35.26 -11.20 9.02
C LEU A 748 36.65 -11.81 9.13
N LEU A 749 37.68 -11.05 9.51
CA LEU A 749 39.03 -11.57 9.72
C LEU A 749 39.10 -12.29 11.05
N PRO A 750 39.90 -13.39 11.16
CA PRO A 750 40.15 -14.01 12.45
C PRO A 750 40.80 -13.00 13.39
N ALA A 751 40.42 -13.08 14.69
CA ALA A 751 41.08 -12.25 15.70
C ALA A 751 42.60 -12.49 15.63
N PRO A 752 43.43 -11.46 15.76
CA PRO A 752 44.89 -11.64 15.81
C PRO A 752 45.20 -12.64 16.91
N PRO A 753 46.19 -13.53 16.70
CA PRO A 753 46.57 -14.50 17.71
C PRO A 753 46.89 -13.79 19.02
N THR A 754 46.25 -14.21 20.09
CA THR A 754 46.41 -13.67 21.46
C THR A 754 47.61 -14.22 22.20
N ASP A 755 48.59 -14.75 21.50
CA ASP A 755 49.79 -15.29 22.14
C ASP A 755 50.82 -14.15 22.37
N PRO A 756 50.94 -13.65 23.61
CA PRO A 756 51.87 -12.55 23.93
C PRO A 756 53.35 -12.92 23.80
N ASP A 757 53.66 -14.22 23.68
CA ASP A 757 55.04 -14.69 23.61
C ASP A 757 55.65 -14.71 22.21
N LEU A 758 54.82 -14.47 21.16
CA LEU A 758 55.29 -14.43 19.75
C LEU A 758 55.91 -13.09 19.32
N PHE A 759 55.66 -11.99 20.05
CA PHE A 759 56.22 -10.67 19.78
C PHE A 759 56.44 -9.86 21.06
N PRO A 760 57.51 -10.14 21.83
CA PRO A 760 57.79 -9.48 23.11
C PRO A 760 58.01 -7.95 23.00
N ASP A 761 58.36 -7.42 21.81
CA ASP A 761 58.66 -5.99 21.62
C ASP A 761 57.44 -5.11 21.23
N LEU A 762 56.24 -5.69 21.11
CA LEU A 762 55.02 -4.93 20.81
C LEU A 762 54.15 -4.62 22.04
N ALA A 763 54.53 -5.12 23.22
CA ALA A 763 53.79 -4.90 24.46
C ALA A 763 53.85 -3.43 24.97
N ASP A 764 54.83 -2.64 24.55
CA ASP A 764 54.97 -1.25 24.97
C ASP A 764 54.30 -0.21 24.04
N HIS A 765 53.71 -0.65 22.91
CA HIS A 765 53.03 0.23 21.94
C HIS A 765 51.61 -0.16 21.64
N ALA A 766 50.97 -0.99 22.46
CA ALA A 766 49.53 -1.19 22.34
C ALA A 766 48.80 0.15 22.64
N PRO A 767 48.05 0.73 21.73
CA PRO A 767 47.24 1.87 22.07
C PRO A 767 46.29 1.42 23.18
N LYS A 768 46.34 2.07 24.34
CA LYS A 768 45.32 1.90 25.39
C LYS A 768 43.98 1.93 24.75
N ALA A 769 43.19 0.88 24.99
CA ALA A 769 41.80 0.86 24.59
C ALA A 769 41.17 2.21 24.98
N PRO A 770 40.54 2.93 24.09
CA PRO A 770 39.85 4.12 24.48
C PRO A 770 38.85 3.74 25.57
N GLU A 771 38.94 4.39 26.72
CA GLU A 771 37.88 4.35 27.72
C GLU A 771 36.56 4.62 26.99
N PRO A 772 35.44 3.96 27.35
CA PRO A 772 34.18 4.20 26.70
C PRO A 772 33.91 5.70 26.80
N SER A 773 34.14 6.42 25.71
CA SER A 773 33.79 7.82 25.59
C SER A 773 32.31 7.90 25.85
N ALA A 774 31.95 8.59 26.90
CA ALA A 774 30.60 9.05 27.16
C ALA A 774 30.01 9.50 25.83
N SER A 775 28.83 9.02 25.51
CA SER A 775 28.03 9.42 24.35
C SER A 775 28.17 10.94 24.19
N PRO A 776 28.41 11.47 22.98
CA PRO A 776 28.44 12.88 22.80
C PRO A 776 27.08 13.43 23.21
N THR A 777 27.04 14.01 24.38
CA THR A 777 25.93 14.86 24.82
C THR A 777 25.81 15.90 23.74
N ARG A 778 24.71 15.86 23.00
CA ARG A 778 24.30 16.94 22.11
C ARG A 778 24.39 18.23 22.93
N THR A 779 25.44 18.99 22.71
CA THR A 779 25.55 20.32 23.29
C THR A 779 24.43 21.14 22.68
N LEU A 780 23.35 21.32 23.41
CA LEU A 780 22.31 22.28 23.09
C LEU A 780 23.02 23.61 22.84
N PHE A 781 22.78 24.17 21.66
CA PHE A 781 23.24 25.48 21.26
C PHE A 781 23.09 26.50 22.41
N ARG A 782 24.21 26.98 22.95
CA ARG A 782 24.21 28.10 23.91
C ARG A 782 24.31 29.39 23.12
N PRO A 783 23.36 30.32 23.25
CA PRO A 783 23.30 31.55 22.46
C PRO A 783 24.49 32.51 22.55
N GLY A 784 25.49 32.23 23.36
CA GLY A 784 26.64 33.11 23.62
C GLY A 784 27.92 32.85 22.85
N GLY A 785 27.99 31.78 22.00
CA GLY A 785 29.27 31.38 21.37
C GLY A 785 29.45 31.84 19.92
N VAL A 786 28.42 32.25 19.22
CA VAL A 786 28.54 32.65 17.80
C VAL A 786 28.78 34.15 17.67
N HIS A 787 29.89 34.52 17.06
CA HIS A 787 30.24 35.92 16.80
C HIS A 787 30.65 36.13 15.33
N VAL A 788 30.56 37.36 14.86
CA VAL A 788 31.03 37.75 13.52
C VAL A 788 32.51 37.47 13.41
N GLY A 789 32.93 36.80 12.34
CA GLY A 789 34.30 36.32 12.13
C GLY A 789 34.56 34.89 12.61
N GLY A 790 33.63 34.27 13.40
CA GLY A 790 33.75 32.88 13.83
C GLY A 790 33.61 31.92 12.66
N GLN A 791 34.33 30.81 12.71
CA GLN A 791 34.19 29.74 11.72
C GLN A 791 33.10 28.74 12.15
N VAL A 792 32.28 28.36 11.20
CA VAL A 792 31.21 27.39 11.40
C VAL A 792 31.25 26.33 10.29
N HIS A 793 30.79 25.13 10.63
CA HIS A 793 30.66 24.02 9.69
C HIS A 793 29.18 23.74 9.41
N HIS A 794 28.82 23.65 8.13
CA HIS A 794 27.51 23.25 7.67
C HIS A 794 27.60 21.91 6.90
N PRO A 795 26.77 20.91 7.18
CA PRO A 795 26.89 19.57 6.56
C PRO A 795 26.89 19.56 5.02
N GLN A 796 26.21 20.52 4.38
CA GLN A 796 26.11 20.59 2.92
C GLN A 796 27.05 21.61 2.28
N HIS A 797 27.50 22.64 3.02
CA HIS A 797 28.28 23.76 2.48
C HIS A 797 29.72 23.78 2.96
N GLY A 798 30.10 22.89 3.90
CA GLY A 798 31.43 22.82 4.47
C GLY A 798 31.70 23.94 5.48
N VAL A 799 32.97 24.32 5.63
CA VAL A 799 33.40 25.38 6.58
C VAL A 799 33.15 26.76 5.96
N GLY A 800 32.55 27.64 6.76
CA GLY A 800 32.30 29.03 6.39
C GLY A 800 32.58 30.01 7.52
N VAL A 801 32.68 31.31 7.20
CA VAL A 801 32.92 32.41 8.15
C VAL A 801 31.63 33.20 8.34
N VAL A 802 31.25 33.43 9.60
CA VAL A 802 30.07 34.22 9.94
C VAL A 802 30.30 35.69 9.63
N LEU A 803 29.54 36.26 8.70
CA LEU A 803 29.62 37.68 8.30
C LEU A 803 28.70 38.57 9.16
N ALA A 804 27.53 38.06 9.52
CA ALA A 804 26.59 38.79 10.35
C ALA A 804 25.71 37.82 11.16
N VAL A 805 25.27 38.26 12.35
CA VAL A 805 24.27 37.57 13.15
C VAL A 805 23.00 38.42 13.19
N ARG A 806 21.89 37.91 12.72
CA ARG A 806 20.58 38.59 12.59
C ARG A 806 19.52 37.85 13.40
N GLY A 807 18.47 38.54 13.82
CA GLY A 807 17.35 37.95 14.58
C GLY A 807 17.50 38.07 16.08
N ASP A 808 16.56 37.46 16.84
CA ASP A 808 16.54 37.54 18.30
C ASP A 808 17.46 36.48 18.96
N ARG A 809 17.65 36.61 20.28
CA ARG A 809 18.54 35.70 21.06
C ARG A 809 18.05 34.26 21.12
N LEU A 810 16.79 34.01 20.78
CA LEU A 810 16.20 32.65 20.83
C LEU A 810 16.23 31.95 19.47
N SER A 811 16.35 32.71 18.38
CA SER A 811 16.35 32.18 17.01
C SER A 811 17.29 32.94 16.07
N PRO A 812 18.60 33.02 16.39
CA PRO A 812 19.57 33.75 15.59
C PRO A 812 19.73 33.11 14.21
N ARG A 813 19.82 33.98 13.18
CA ARG A 813 20.21 33.64 11.82
C ARG A 813 21.59 34.16 11.54
N LEU A 814 22.40 33.31 10.91
CA LEU A 814 23.78 33.61 10.58
C LEU A 814 23.92 33.88 9.09
N GLU A 815 24.46 34.97 8.71
CA GLU A 815 24.93 35.20 7.36
C GLU A 815 26.38 34.68 7.23
N ILE A 816 26.60 33.66 6.41
CA ILE A 816 27.82 32.89 6.37
C ILE A 816 28.39 32.93 4.94
N GLN A 817 29.70 33.23 4.83
CA GLN A 817 30.45 33.09 3.60
C GLN A 817 31.15 31.72 3.59
N PHE A 818 30.74 30.87 2.68
CA PHE A 818 31.43 29.61 2.40
C PHE A 818 32.49 29.76 1.33
N ALA A 819 33.35 28.79 1.18
CA ALA A 819 34.52 28.87 0.28
C ALA A 819 34.13 29.08 -1.20
N ARG A 820 32.93 28.75 -1.61
CA ARG A 820 32.40 29.02 -2.96
C ARG A 820 30.96 29.55 -2.87
N GLY A 821 30.62 30.56 -3.63
CA GLY A 821 29.29 31.14 -3.75
C GLY A 821 29.07 32.47 -3.07
N LYS A 822 27.83 32.99 -3.10
CA LYS A 822 27.41 34.18 -2.36
C LYS A 822 27.14 33.84 -0.89
N PRO A 823 27.18 34.81 0.02
CA PRO A 823 26.82 34.56 1.42
C PRO A 823 25.42 33.99 1.55
N VAL A 824 25.23 33.01 2.43
CA VAL A 824 23.98 32.32 2.70
C VAL A 824 23.50 32.64 4.11
N VAL A 825 22.21 32.93 4.28
CA VAL A 825 21.61 33.19 5.58
C VAL A 825 20.96 31.89 6.10
N LEU A 826 21.53 31.33 7.15
CA LEU A 826 21.06 30.08 7.76
C LEU A 826 20.67 30.28 9.24
N PRO A 827 19.67 29.59 9.77
CA PRO A 827 19.45 29.53 11.22
C PRO A 827 20.66 28.92 11.93
N ALA A 828 21.07 29.50 13.04
CA ALA A 828 22.29 29.05 13.76
C ALA A 828 22.25 27.59 14.20
N LYS A 829 21.06 27.00 14.35
CA LYS A 829 20.87 25.58 14.71
C LYS A 829 21.35 24.59 13.64
N PHE A 830 21.62 25.04 12.41
CA PHE A 830 22.09 24.18 11.32
C PHE A 830 23.61 24.23 11.09
N VAL A 831 24.33 24.92 11.92
CA VAL A 831 25.79 25.01 11.80
C VAL A 831 26.45 24.70 13.14
N GLU A 832 27.66 24.14 13.09
CA GLU A 832 28.48 23.84 14.24
C GLU A 832 29.70 24.78 14.29
N MET A 833 30.10 25.22 15.46
CA MET A 833 31.32 26.04 15.61
C MET A 833 32.56 25.18 15.33
N VAL A 834 33.45 25.67 14.50
CA VAL A 834 34.76 25.02 14.27
C VAL A 834 35.76 25.57 15.30
N GLY A 835 36.17 24.69 16.20
CA GLY A 835 37.27 25.02 17.16
C GLY A 835 36.82 25.61 18.50
N ALA A 836 35.71 25.11 19.09
CA ALA A 836 35.42 25.32 20.51
C ALA A 836 35.71 24.08 21.34
#